data_00ae527a7132c7c3164412f55209bef2
#
_entry.id   00ae527a7132c7c3164412f55209bef2
#
_cell.length_a   1.000
_cell.length_b   1.000
_cell.length_c   1.000
_cell.angle_alpha   90.00
_cell.angle_beta   90.00
_cell.angle_gamma   90.00
#
_symmetry.space_group_name_H-M   'P 1'
#
loop_
_entity.id
_entity.type
_entity.pdbx_description
1 polymer ?
#
loop_
_entity_poly.entity_id
_entity_poly.type
_entity_poly.pdbx_seq_one_letter_code
_entity_poly.pdbx_strand_id
1 'polypeptide(L)'
;MTQIAVSGAAVEFGATTLFTGITFTVAAGERWGVVGRNGTGKTTLFKLLTGDLVPSRGQVARQSGLTVSMLGQHRDYGTATTVWEAAAGPFAELLALEQSLAEQADGLATTHDEAALTRYGRDLERFEREGGYTIAPRVDAVLQGLGFDATKARTQTLDTLSGGERGRVGLARQLVAPSDILLLDEPTNHLDLETTAWLEQYLRETDRTVILVSHDRAFLAAVVDHVLHFEADTATPYAASYEAFVAQRQERRLAQQRAFDKQQKVIAAQTDYIARNLAGVNTKQAKGRRKLLARMPRLGSPVGDDGTMALRLEVAERGGDQVAVAEKLRIAVEGRVLIDRFDGRIMRGDRLGIVGPNGAGKSTLLKTLVGERPADEGALRVGNSIRVAYYDQQLGQVPLDKTLYQAISDLRPQWERRMVQGHLGRFGFSGDEVQRRSETLSGGERARVALAMLMLSRANLLVLDEPTNHLDVESIEVLEDAIETYEGTVILVSHDRAMLRALANKVWVLHDRHITTFDGTFAEWEVASEERAHAAAVRAAEAVALRRVGEKKRTASKQDRTSAGGDTQRKSLKQARDRAAEAEQKVSEIDGEITVLTATLDDPELYTKPDGVEHAHALGARLDALRGRLDAALATWEQETAALETLERGAVS
;
A
#
# COMPACT_ATOMS: atom_id res chain seq x y z
N MET A 1 7.81 -23.13 -12.47
CA MET A 1 7.01 -23.77 -13.56
C MET A 1 6.07 -22.71 -14.11
N THR A 2 5.90 -22.60 -15.42
CA THR A 2 5.03 -21.58 -16.03
C THR A 2 3.57 -21.91 -15.75
N GLN A 3 2.85 -20.97 -15.16
CA GLN A 3 1.41 -21.09 -14.85
C GLN A 3 0.52 -20.45 -15.94
N ILE A 4 0.93 -19.28 -16.46
CA ILE A 4 0.24 -18.59 -17.54
C ILE A 4 1.25 -18.16 -18.61
N ALA A 5 0.88 -18.33 -19.88
CA ALA A 5 1.62 -17.80 -21.03
C ALA A 5 0.68 -17.02 -21.93
N VAL A 6 1.00 -15.74 -22.16
CA VAL A 6 0.29 -14.85 -23.10
C VAL A 6 1.18 -14.64 -24.32
N SER A 7 0.66 -14.89 -25.51
CA SER A 7 1.42 -14.78 -26.76
C SER A 7 0.65 -13.95 -27.78
N GLY A 8 1.18 -12.77 -28.10
CA GLY A 8 0.64 -11.87 -29.11
C GLY A 8 -0.80 -11.45 -28.87
N ALA A 9 -1.25 -11.38 -27.61
CA ALA A 9 -2.63 -11.07 -27.28
C ALA A 9 -3.01 -9.65 -27.68
N ALA A 10 -4.18 -9.50 -28.29
CA ALA A 10 -4.79 -8.22 -28.63
C ALA A 10 -6.27 -8.22 -28.25
N VAL A 11 -6.78 -7.06 -27.83
CA VAL A 11 -8.20 -6.85 -27.55
C VAL A 11 -8.71 -5.63 -28.30
N GLU A 12 -9.78 -5.84 -29.04
CA GLU A 12 -10.46 -4.84 -29.85
C GLU A 12 -11.94 -4.79 -29.47
N PHE A 13 -12.49 -3.60 -29.23
CA PHE A 13 -13.93 -3.38 -29.00
C PHE A 13 -14.49 -2.55 -30.16
N GLY A 14 -15.14 -3.22 -31.11
CA GLY A 14 -15.60 -2.59 -32.35
C GLY A 14 -14.44 -2.02 -33.16
N ALA A 15 -14.40 -0.70 -33.36
CA ALA A 15 -13.32 -0.02 -34.08
C ALA A 15 -12.17 0.44 -33.18
N THR A 16 -12.29 0.28 -31.86
CA THR A 16 -11.29 0.75 -30.88
C THR A 16 -10.40 -0.41 -30.46
N THR A 17 -9.11 -0.31 -30.75
CA THR A 17 -8.09 -1.20 -30.23
C THR A 17 -7.70 -0.76 -28.83
N LEU A 18 -7.80 -1.67 -27.86
CA LEU A 18 -7.41 -1.40 -26.47
C LEU A 18 -5.91 -1.66 -26.28
N PHE A 19 -5.44 -2.81 -26.76
CA PHE A 19 -4.01 -3.14 -26.81
C PHE A 19 -3.73 -4.24 -27.84
N THR A 20 -2.47 -4.32 -28.28
CA THR A 20 -2.02 -5.30 -29.29
C THR A 20 -0.69 -5.94 -28.91
N GLY A 21 -0.51 -7.20 -29.32
CA GLY A 21 0.79 -7.87 -29.33
C GLY A 21 1.41 -8.14 -27.96
N ILE A 22 0.62 -8.17 -26.89
CA ILE A 22 1.13 -8.44 -25.56
C ILE A 22 1.66 -9.87 -25.48
N THR A 23 2.91 -10.00 -25.02
CA THR A 23 3.57 -11.29 -24.83
C THR A 23 4.34 -11.31 -23.52
N PHE A 24 3.99 -12.20 -22.62
CA PHE A 24 4.70 -12.45 -21.36
C PHE A 24 4.33 -13.81 -20.77
N THR A 25 5.12 -14.27 -19.80
CA THR A 25 4.89 -15.52 -19.09
C THR A 25 4.96 -15.29 -17.60
N VAL A 26 4.11 -15.99 -16.85
CA VAL A 26 4.07 -15.92 -15.39
C VAL A 26 4.42 -17.29 -14.84
N ALA A 27 5.46 -17.37 -14.01
CA ALA A 27 5.85 -18.58 -13.31
C ALA A 27 5.26 -18.62 -11.88
N ALA A 28 5.28 -19.81 -11.27
CA ALA A 28 4.80 -20.00 -9.91
C ALA A 28 5.62 -19.19 -8.91
N GLY A 29 4.94 -18.47 -8.00
CA GLY A 29 5.55 -17.67 -6.95
C GLY A 29 6.03 -16.29 -7.39
N GLU A 30 5.90 -15.92 -8.68
CA GLU A 30 6.25 -14.58 -9.15
C GLU A 30 5.20 -13.54 -8.71
N ARG A 31 5.66 -12.30 -8.47
CA ARG A 31 4.83 -11.15 -8.08
C ARG A 31 4.92 -10.07 -9.14
N TRP A 32 3.86 -9.97 -9.94
CA TRP A 32 3.77 -9.05 -11.07
C TRP A 32 3.00 -7.78 -10.71
N GLY A 33 3.59 -6.61 -10.97
CA GLY A 33 2.92 -5.32 -10.95
C GLY A 33 2.50 -4.92 -12.36
N VAL A 34 1.22 -4.65 -12.57
CA VAL A 34 0.69 -4.15 -13.85
C VAL A 34 0.49 -2.65 -13.74
N VAL A 35 1.31 -1.88 -14.44
CA VAL A 35 1.34 -0.42 -14.39
C VAL A 35 1.03 0.20 -15.75
N GLY A 36 0.48 1.42 -15.76
CA GLY A 36 0.15 2.18 -16.97
C GLY A 36 -1.02 3.11 -16.74
N ARG A 37 -1.30 3.96 -17.73
CA ARG A 37 -2.38 4.96 -17.66
C ARG A 37 -3.75 4.33 -17.42
N ASN A 38 -4.67 5.12 -16.89
CA ASN A 38 -6.06 4.71 -16.77
C ASN A 38 -6.68 4.53 -18.17
N GLY A 39 -7.47 3.45 -18.32
CA GLY A 39 -8.10 3.12 -19.61
C GLY A 39 -7.24 2.29 -20.58
N THR A 40 -5.99 1.96 -20.27
CA THR A 40 -5.13 1.14 -21.14
C THR A 40 -5.47 -0.36 -21.17
N GLY A 41 -6.44 -0.80 -20.35
CA GLY A 41 -6.91 -2.18 -20.38
C GLY A 41 -6.33 -3.08 -19.30
N LYS A 42 -5.79 -2.54 -18.20
CA LYS A 42 -5.28 -3.32 -17.06
C LYS A 42 -6.30 -4.32 -16.51
N THR A 43 -7.51 -3.87 -16.20
CA THR A 43 -8.63 -4.74 -15.76
C THR A 43 -9.08 -5.72 -16.87
N THR A 44 -8.98 -5.31 -18.15
CA THR A 44 -9.29 -6.19 -19.29
C THR A 44 -8.25 -7.30 -19.42
N LEU A 45 -6.98 -7.04 -19.12
CA LEU A 45 -5.95 -8.06 -19.02
C LEU A 45 -6.34 -9.12 -17.96
N PHE A 46 -6.83 -8.70 -16.80
CA PHE A 46 -7.28 -9.65 -15.77
C PHE A 46 -8.41 -10.55 -16.26
N LYS A 47 -9.38 -9.99 -16.99
CA LYS A 47 -10.45 -10.80 -17.63
C LYS A 47 -9.92 -11.79 -18.68
N LEU A 48 -8.82 -11.46 -19.37
CA LEU A 48 -8.14 -12.43 -20.23
C LEU A 48 -7.44 -13.53 -19.40
N LEU A 49 -6.81 -13.17 -18.29
CA LEU A 49 -6.12 -14.11 -17.43
C LEU A 49 -7.08 -15.05 -16.67
N THR A 50 -8.29 -14.61 -16.32
CA THR A 50 -9.35 -15.46 -15.75
C THR A 50 -10.05 -16.31 -16.81
N GLY A 51 -10.08 -15.85 -18.07
CA GLY A 51 -10.80 -16.48 -19.16
C GLY A 51 -12.22 -15.99 -19.37
N ASP A 52 -12.60 -14.95 -18.63
CA ASP A 52 -13.89 -14.28 -18.81
C ASP A 52 -13.96 -13.52 -20.15
N LEU A 53 -12.78 -13.26 -20.74
CA LEU A 53 -12.63 -12.65 -22.04
C LEU A 53 -11.69 -13.48 -22.91
N VAL A 54 -12.04 -13.65 -24.19
CA VAL A 54 -11.19 -14.28 -25.20
C VAL A 54 -10.46 -13.17 -25.98
N PRO A 55 -9.14 -13.28 -26.23
CA PRO A 55 -8.42 -12.26 -27.00
C PRO A 55 -8.92 -12.24 -28.46
N SER A 56 -8.97 -11.03 -29.06
CA SER A 56 -9.32 -10.85 -30.48
C SER A 56 -8.26 -11.46 -31.40
N ARG A 57 -6.98 -11.43 -30.99
CA ARG A 57 -5.83 -12.08 -31.65
C ARG A 57 -4.86 -12.61 -30.58
N GLY A 58 -4.01 -13.57 -30.97
CA GLY A 58 -3.08 -14.22 -30.08
C GLY A 58 -3.75 -15.28 -29.22
N GLN A 59 -3.08 -15.69 -28.14
CA GLN A 59 -3.60 -16.74 -27.27
C GLN A 59 -3.14 -16.55 -25.83
N VAL A 60 -3.95 -17.07 -24.91
CA VAL A 60 -3.64 -17.18 -23.47
C VAL A 60 -3.71 -18.66 -23.08
N ALA A 61 -2.56 -19.23 -22.76
CA ALA A 61 -2.46 -20.60 -22.28
C ALA A 61 -2.32 -20.60 -20.75
N ARG A 62 -3.04 -21.50 -20.08
CA ARG A 62 -3.03 -21.70 -18.63
C ARG A 62 -2.69 -23.13 -18.31
N GLN A 63 -1.97 -23.35 -17.22
CA GLN A 63 -1.71 -24.68 -16.70
C GLN A 63 -3.04 -25.37 -16.36
N SER A 64 -3.17 -26.65 -16.67
CA SER A 64 -4.38 -27.42 -16.33
C SER A 64 -4.57 -27.52 -14.82
N GLY A 65 -5.79 -27.29 -14.35
CA GLY A 65 -6.14 -27.33 -12.93
C GLY A 65 -5.75 -26.09 -12.13
N LEU A 66 -5.23 -25.04 -12.79
CA LEU A 66 -4.87 -23.79 -12.14
C LEU A 66 -6.10 -23.06 -11.60
N THR A 67 -6.06 -22.69 -10.33
CA THR A 67 -7.10 -21.91 -9.68
C THR A 67 -6.70 -20.44 -9.59
N VAL A 68 -7.59 -19.53 -10.03
CA VAL A 68 -7.36 -18.08 -10.04
C VAL A 68 -8.41 -17.41 -9.17
N SER A 69 -7.98 -16.59 -8.22
CA SER A 69 -8.86 -15.74 -7.43
C SER A 69 -8.81 -14.31 -7.94
N MET A 70 -9.96 -13.77 -8.32
CA MET A 70 -10.13 -12.37 -8.69
C MET A 70 -11.38 -11.81 -8.02
N LEU A 71 -11.30 -10.61 -7.46
CA LEU A 71 -12.45 -9.91 -6.92
C LEU A 71 -13.29 -9.35 -8.08
N GLY A 72 -14.53 -9.84 -8.23
CA GLY A 72 -15.47 -9.29 -9.20
C GLY A 72 -15.88 -7.85 -8.86
N GLN A 73 -16.19 -7.05 -9.88
CA GLN A 73 -16.72 -5.68 -9.69
C GLN A 73 -18.06 -5.67 -8.94
N HIS A 74 -18.88 -6.72 -9.10
CA HIS A 74 -20.08 -6.95 -8.32
C HIS A 74 -19.74 -7.77 -7.08
N ARG A 75 -19.86 -7.12 -5.92
CA ARG A 75 -19.63 -7.72 -4.60
C ARG A 75 -20.87 -8.50 -4.18
N ASP A 76 -21.09 -9.65 -4.83
CA ASP A 76 -22.13 -10.58 -4.41
C ASP A 76 -21.56 -11.49 -3.32
N TYR A 77 -22.07 -11.34 -2.10
CA TYR A 77 -21.72 -12.18 -0.96
C TYR A 77 -22.69 -13.34 -0.77
N GLY A 78 -23.62 -13.56 -1.73
CA GLY A 78 -24.62 -14.61 -1.67
C GLY A 78 -25.55 -14.47 -0.45
N THR A 79 -25.68 -15.53 0.34
CA THR A 79 -26.54 -15.57 1.54
C THR A 79 -25.84 -15.10 2.81
N ALA A 80 -24.56 -14.64 2.73
CA ALA A 80 -23.83 -14.18 3.90
C ALA A 80 -24.47 -12.93 4.52
N THR A 81 -24.69 -12.95 5.81
CA THR A 81 -25.29 -11.86 6.59
C THR A 81 -24.24 -11.10 7.37
N THR A 82 -23.21 -11.77 7.83
CA THR A 82 -22.13 -11.19 8.64
C THR A 82 -20.85 -10.96 7.85
N VAL A 83 -19.98 -10.10 8.40
CA VAL A 83 -18.65 -9.82 7.85
C VAL A 83 -17.81 -11.10 7.76
N TRP A 84 -17.86 -11.93 8.80
CA TRP A 84 -17.11 -13.18 8.84
C TRP A 84 -17.57 -14.17 7.81
N GLU A 85 -18.91 -14.40 7.68
CA GLU A 85 -19.49 -15.29 6.66
C GLU A 85 -19.14 -14.83 5.25
N ALA A 86 -19.16 -13.52 4.99
CA ALA A 86 -18.79 -12.97 3.68
C ALA A 86 -17.33 -13.23 3.34
N ALA A 87 -16.43 -13.06 4.31
CA ALA A 87 -15.01 -13.35 4.14
C ALA A 87 -14.75 -14.86 3.96
N ALA A 88 -15.44 -15.70 4.73
CA ALA A 88 -15.34 -17.16 4.68
C ALA A 88 -16.04 -17.81 3.47
N GLY A 89 -16.73 -17.01 2.63
CA GLY A 89 -17.51 -17.49 1.49
C GLY A 89 -16.81 -18.49 0.56
N PRO A 90 -15.50 -18.39 0.26
CA PRO A 90 -14.77 -19.38 -0.53
C PRO A 90 -14.76 -20.80 0.08
N PHE A 91 -15.05 -20.92 1.36
CA PHE A 91 -15.10 -22.18 2.12
C PHE A 91 -16.52 -22.63 2.45
N ALA A 92 -17.55 -22.07 1.79
CA ALA A 92 -18.95 -22.35 2.11
C ALA A 92 -19.28 -23.84 2.12
N GLU A 93 -18.73 -24.64 1.18
CA GLU A 93 -18.93 -26.10 1.14
C GLU A 93 -18.32 -26.81 2.35
N LEU A 94 -17.10 -26.41 2.76
CA LEU A 94 -16.41 -26.98 3.90
C LEU A 94 -17.08 -26.59 5.22
N LEU A 95 -17.58 -25.35 5.34
CA LEU A 95 -18.35 -24.90 6.50
C LEU A 95 -19.70 -25.62 6.60
N ALA A 96 -20.36 -25.90 5.48
CA ALA A 96 -21.57 -26.73 5.46
C ALA A 96 -21.26 -28.19 5.85
N LEU A 97 -20.09 -28.71 5.45
CA LEU A 97 -19.61 -30.02 5.87
C LEU A 97 -19.33 -30.09 7.38
N GLU A 98 -18.70 -29.02 7.96
CA GLU A 98 -18.49 -28.89 9.41
C GLU A 98 -19.82 -28.99 10.18
N GLN A 99 -20.81 -28.23 9.73
CA GLN A 99 -22.13 -28.26 10.32
C GLN A 99 -22.79 -29.67 10.21
N SER A 100 -22.67 -30.29 9.04
CA SER A 100 -23.17 -31.66 8.82
C SER A 100 -22.45 -32.68 9.70
N LEU A 101 -21.13 -32.52 9.92
CA LEU A 101 -20.36 -33.38 10.83
C LEU A 101 -20.82 -33.24 12.28
N ALA A 102 -21.17 -32.03 12.72
CA ALA A 102 -21.73 -31.82 14.05
C ALA A 102 -23.09 -32.52 14.21
N GLU A 103 -23.97 -32.37 13.23
CA GLU A 103 -25.29 -33.06 13.20
C GLU A 103 -25.13 -34.59 13.18
N GLN A 104 -24.19 -35.11 12.38
CA GLN A 104 -23.89 -36.53 12.32
C GLN A 104 -23.34 -37.05 13.66
N ALA A 105 -22.45 -36.29 14.32
CA ALA A 105 -21.92 -36.66 15.63
C ALA A 105 -23.02 -36.75 16.71
N ASP A 106 -23.94 -35.77 16.73
CA ASP A 106 -25.09 -35.77 17.64
C ASP A 106 -26.02 -36.96 17.35
N GLY A 107 -26.25 -37.31 16.07
CA GLY A 107 -27.02 -38.48 15.66
C GLY A 107 -26.39 -39.82 16.10
N LEU A 108 -25.07 -39.94 15.99
CA LEU A 108 -24.31 -41.13 16.42
C LEU A 108 -24.32 -41.32 17.94
N ALA A 109 -24.44 -40.25 18.72
CA ALA A 109 -24.57 -40.32 20.17
C ALA A 109 -25.90 -41.01 20.59
N THR A 110 -26.90 -41.04 19.71
CA THR A 110 -28.23 -41.61 19.97
C THR A 110 -28.48 -42.94 19.27
N THR A 111 -27.80 -43.23 18.16
CA THR A 111 -28.01 -44.43 17.32
C THR A 111 -26.68 -45.07 16.96
N HIS A 112 -26.56 -46.40 17.21
CA HIS A 112 -25.39 -47.20 16.82
C HIS A 112 -25.58 -47.76 15.39
N ASP A 113 -25.59 -46.86 14.39
CA ASP A 113 -25.69 -47.25 12.97
C ASP A 113 -24.30 -47.28 12.33
N GLU A 114 -23.87 -48.48 11.89
CA GLU A 114 -22.56 -48.71 11.27
C GLU A 114 -22.41 -47.94 9.93
N ALA A 115 -23.51 -47.76 9.18
CA ALA A 115 -23.54 -46.99 7.95
C ALA A 115 -23.34 -45.46 8.23
N ALA A 116 -23.96 -44.96 9.30
CA ALA A 116 -23.80 -43.59 9.76
C ALA A 116 -22.36 -43.32 10.24
N LEU A 117 -21.74 -44.26 10.97
CA LEU A 117 -20.36 -44.17 11.42
C LEU A 117 -19.37 -44.12 10.24
N THR A 118 -19.59 -44.96 9.22
CA THR A 118 -18.79 -45.00 7.99
C THR A 118 -18.89 -43.67 7.22
N ARG A 119 -20.10 -43.09 7.13
CA ARG A 119 -20.31 -41.78 6.50
C ARG A 119 -19.57 -40.67 7.26
N TYR A 120 -19.75 -40.60 8.57
CA TYR A 120 -19.07 -39.65 9.44
C TYR A 120 -17.55 -39.72 9.28
N GLY A 121 -16.96 -40.91 9.29
CA GLY A 121 -15.53 -41.12 9.10
C GLY A 121 -15.03 -40.58 7.76
N ARG A 122 -15.75 -40.88 6.68
CA ARG A 122 -15.37 -40.37 5.33
C ARG A 122 -15.48 -38.83 5.23
N ASP A 123 -16.54 -38.27 5.78
CA ASP A 123 -16.79 -36.82 5.73
C ASP A 123 -15.81 -36.07 6.62
N LEU A 124 -15.43 -36.65 7.77
CA LEU A 124 -14.36 -36.12 8.64
C LEU A 124 -12.99 -36.16 7.97
N GLU A 125 -12.64 -37.27 7.31
CA GLU A 125 -11.40 -37.41 6.56
C GLU A 125 -11.31 -36.39 5.40
N ARG A 126 -12.43 -36.12 4.74
CA ARG A 126 -12.53 -35.06 3.73
C ARG A 126 -12.30 -33.69 4.34
N PHE A 127 -12.96 -33.38 5.46
CA PHE A 127 -12.83 -32.11 6.15
C PHE A 127 -11.39 -31.85 6.61
N GLU A 128 -10.73 -32.86 7.18
CA GLU A 128 -9.32 -32.78 7.60
C GLU A 128 -8.38 -32.59 6.41
N ARG A 129 -8.53 -33.39 5.35
CA ARG A 129 -7.68 -33.33 4.15
C ARG A 129 -7.79 -31.98 3.44
N GLU A 130 -8.98 -31.38 3.40
CA GLU A 130 -9.23 -30.07 2.78
C GLU A 130 -8.92 -28.91 3.74
N GLY A 131 -8.40 -29.17 4.95
CA GLY A 131 -7.89 -28.16 5.89
C GLY A 131 -9.00 -27.43 6.66
N GLY A 132 -10.15 -28.06 6.90
CA GLY A 132 -11.31 -27.46 7.56
C GLY A 132 -10.97 -26.74 8.89
N TYR A 133 -10.14 -27.36 9.74
CA TYR A 133 -9.74 -26.77 11.02
C TYR A 133 -8.91 -25.48 10.91
N THR A 134 -8.34 -25.19 9.75
CA THR A 134 -7.52 -23.99 9.52
C THR A 134 -8.31 -22.80 9.00
N ILE A 135 -9.58 -23.00 8.61
CA ILE A 135 -10.41 -21.96 7.98
C ILE A 135 -10.64 -20.79 8.93
N ALA A 136 -11.17 -21.07 10.12
CA ALA A 136 -11.53 -20.02 11.06
C ALA A 136 -10.30 -19.17 11.51
N PRO A 137 -9.16 -19.75 11.93
CA PRO A 137 -7.96 -18.98 12.23
C PRO A 137 -7.45 -18.15 11.05
N ARG A 138 -7.52 -18.69 9.82
CA ARG A 138 -7.08 -17.99 8.60
C ARG A 138 -7.97 -16.78 8.29
N VAL A 139 -9.31 -16.96 8.36
CA VAL A 139 -10.27 -15.88 8.14
C VAL A 139 -10.11 -14.80 9.20
N ASP A 140 -10.01 -15.19 10.49
CA ASP A 140 -9.84 -14.28 11.61
C ASP A 140 -8.55 -13.46 11.48
N ALA A 141 -7.42 -14.10 11.11
CA ALA A 141 -6.14 -13.42 10.89
C ALA A 141 -6.19 -12.38 9.75
N VAL A 142 -6.82 -12.74 8.62
CA VAL A 142 -6.95 -11.83 7.47
C VAL A 142 -7.91 -10.68 7.78
N LEU A 143 -9.03 -10.93 8.46
CA LEU A 143 -9.95 -9.87 8.89
C LEU A 143 -9.27 -8.91 9.87
N GLN A 144 -8.51 -9.43 10.84
CA GLN A 144 -7.76 -8.61 11.79
C GLN A 144 -6.71 -7.75 11.08
N GLY A 145 -5.97 -8.33 10.14
CA GLY A 145 -4.98 -7.61 9.34
C GLY A 145 -5.58 -6.50 8.47
N LEU A 146 -6.84 -6.66 8.04
CA LEU A 146 -7.59 -5.64 7.31
C LEU A 146 -8.38 -4.68 8.23
N GLY A 147 -8.07 -4.66 9.53
CA GLY A 147 -8.61 -3.70 10.49
C GLY A 147 -10.01 -4.02 11.01
N PHE A 148 -10.46 -5.29 10.91
CA PHE A 148 -11.68 -5.75 11.57
C PHE A 148 -11.36 -6.45 12.90
N ASP A 149 -12.19 -6.21 13.89
CA ASP A 149 -12.17 -7.02 15.12
C ASP A 149 -12.78 -8.39 14.81
N ALA A 150 -11.98 -9.45 14.86
CA ALA A 150 -12.40 -10.81 14.49
C ALA A 150 -13.62 -11.29 15.31
N THR A 151 -13.75 -10.87 16.56
CA THR A 151 -14.91 -11.22 17.41
C THR A 151 -16.17 -10.49 16.95
N LYS A 152 -16.06 -9.19 16.67
CA LYS A 152 -17.19 -8.39 16.18
C LYS A 152 -17.60 -8.78 14.76
N ALA A 153 -16.67 -9.16 13.91
CA ALA A 153 -16.92 -9.57 12.52
C ALA A 153 -17.92 -10.74 12.42
N ARG A 154 -18.01 -11.58 13.47
CA ARG A 154 -18.95 -12.70 13.52
C ARG A 154 -20.40 -12.26 13.76
N THR A 155 -20.62 -11.06 14.26
CA THR A 155 -21.95 -10.51 14.58
C THR A 155 -22.30 -9.24 13.80
N GLN A 156 -21.31 -8.58 13.24
CA GLN A 156 -21.49 -7.35 12.47
C GLN A 156 -22.09 -7.64 11.10
N THR A 157 -23.24 -7.04 10.81
CA THR A 157 -23.96 -7.23 9.55
C THR A 157 -23.36 -6.40 8.42
N LEU A 158 -23.40 -6.93 7.19
CA LEU A 158 -22.86 -6.29 6.00
C LEU A 158 -23.53 -4.93 5.70
N ASP A 159 -24.81 -4.78 6.06
CA ASP A 159 -25.57 -3.55 5.78
C ASP A 159 -25.08 -2.35 6.58
N THR A 160 -24.45 -2.59 7.72
CA THR A 160 -23.90 -1.54 8.58
C THR A 160 -22.54 -1.00 8.09
N LEU A 161 -21.95 -1.64 7.07
CA LEU A 161 -20.63 -1.29 6.57
C LEU A 161 -20.66 -0.11 5.61
N SER A 162 -19.68 0.78 5.74
CA SER A 162 -19.35 1.77 4.73
C SER A 162 -18.86 1.11 3.43
N GLY A 163 -18.86 1.88 2.32
CA GLY A 163 -18.34 1.38 1.04
C GLY A 163 -16.89 0.90 1.10
N GLY A 164 -16.04 1.59 1.85
CA GLY A 164 -14.65 1.20 2.07
C GLY A 164 -14.52 -0.09 2.88
N GLU A 165 -15.29 -0.25 3.96
CA GLU A 165 -15.33 -1.49 4.74
C GLU A 165 -15.81 -2.68 3.92
N ARG A 166 -16.86 -2.50 3.11
CA ARG A 166 -17.29 -3.53 2.14
C ARG A 166 -16.18 -3.90 1.17
N GLY A 167 -15.36 -2.93 0.74
CA GLY A 167 -14.16 -3.17 -0.07
C GLY A 167 -13.17 -4.09 0.62
N ARG A 168 -12.87 -3.81 1.89
CA ARG A 168 -11.94 -4.61 2.69
C ARG A 168 -12.47 -6.03 2.95
N VAL A 169 -13.78 -6.21 3.16
CA VAL A 169 -14.38 -7.56 3.27
C VAL A 169 -14.22 -8.35 1.96
N GLY A 170 -14.43 -7.69 0.81
CA GLY A 170 -14.19 -8.31 -0.49
C GLY A 170 -12.73 -8.72 -0.68
N LEU A 171 -11.80 -7.88 -0.27
CA LEU A 171 -10.37 -8.21 -0.29
C LEU A 171 -10.06 -9.37 0.67
N ALA A 172 -10.62 -9.38 1.90
CA ALA A 172 -10.49 -10.50 2.83
C ALA A 172 -10.92 -11.82 2.19
N ARG A 173 -12.12 -11.85 1.59
CA ARG A 173 -12.65 -13.02 0.88
C ARG A 173 -11.70 -13.52 -0.20
N GLN A 174 -11.08 -12.62 -0.95
CA GLN A 174 -10.13 -12.97 -2.00
C GLN A 174 -8.82 -13.53 -1.44
N LEU A 175 -8.27 -12.91 -0.39
CA LEU A 175 -7.02 -13.33 0.24
C LEU A 175 -7.13 -14.69 0.93
N VAL A 176 -8.28 -15.03 1.52
CA VAL A 176 -8.49 -16.35 2.15
C VAL A 176 -8.83 -17.44 1.14
N ALA A 177 -9.28 -17.12 -0.08
CA ALA A 177 -9.64 -18.12 -1.08
C ALA A 177 -8.47 -19.08 -1.38
N PRO A 178 -8.72 -20.39 -1.49
CA PRO A 178 -7.70 -21.35 -1.90
C PRO A 178 -7.46 -21.20 -3.42
N SER A 179 -6.38 -20.50 -3.80
CA SER A 179 -6.03 -20.25 -5.19
C SER A 179 -4.52 -20.27 -5.40
N ASP A 180 -4.11 -20.67 -6.62
CA ASP A 180 -2.70 -20.67 -7.03
C ASP A 180 -2.25 -19.26 -7.44
N ILE A 181 -3.18 -18.47 -8.00
CA ILE A 181 -2.93 -17.10 -8.45
C ILE A 181 -3.92 -16.14 -7.81
N LEU A 182 -3.40 -15.02 -7.29
CA LEU A 182 -4.16 -13.87 -6.82
C LEU A 182 -4.09 -12.74 -7.86
N LEU A 183 -5.24 -12.32 -8.38
CA LEU A 183 -5.36 -11.14 -9.24
C LEU A 183 -5.97 -9.99 -8.42
N LEU A 184 -5.17 -8.99 -8.08
CA LEU A 184 -5.57 -7.87 -7.21
C LEU A 184 -5.68 -6.58 -8.02
N ASP A 185 -6.89 -6.06 -8.19
CA ASP A 185 -7.13 -4.77 -8.90
C ASP A 185 -7.30 -3.65 -7.88
N GLU A 186 -6.31 -2.78 -7.78
CA GLU A 186 -6.22 -1.65 -6.84
C GLU A 186 -6.50 -2.05 -5.37
N PRO A 187 -5.76 -3.03 -4.80
CA PRO A 187 -6.06 -3.55 -3.47
C PRO A 187 -5.80 -2.55 -2.35
N THR A 188 -4.99 -1.52 -2.59
CA THR A 188 -4.68 -0.46 -1.63
C THR A 188 -5.77 0.60 -1.50
N ASN A 189 -6.73 0.64 -2.43
CA ASN A 189 -7.84 1.57 -2.37
C ASN A 189 -8.65 1.36 -1.07
N HIS A 190 -8.87 2.42 -0.33
CA HIS A 190 -9.58 2.42 0.95
C HIS A 190 -8.84 1.75 2.13
N LEU A 191 -7.57 1.37 1.96
CA LEU A 191 -6.71 0.96 3.06
C LEU A 191 -6.02 2.18 3.65
N ASP A 192 -5.78 2.16 4.96
CA ASP A 192 -4.90 3.12 5.61
C ASP A 192 -3.45 2.58 5.65
N LEU A 193 -2.53 3.39 6.16
CA LEU A 193 -1.11 3.04 6.17
C LEU A 193 -0.81 1.73 6.90
N GLU A 194 -1.51 1.46 8.01
CA GLU A 194 -1.31 0.27 8.82
C GLU A 194 -1.82 -0.99 8.11
N THR A 195 -3.04 -0.94 7.57
CA THR A 195 -3.61 -2.07 6.80
C THR A 195 -2.86 -2.31 5.49
N THR A 196 -2.33 -1.26 4.86
CA THR A 196 -1.47 -1.38 3.67
C THR A 196 -0.16 -2.09 4.01
N ALA A 197 0.51 -1.71 5.10
CA ALA A 197 1.74 -2.35 5.55
C ALA A 197 1.52 -3.84 5.88
N TRP A 198 0.40 -4.17 6.52
CA TRP A 198 0.02 -5.56 6.75
C TRP A 198 -0.19 -6.33 5.44
N LEU A 199 -0.88 -5.74 4.46
CA LEU A 199 -1.11 -6.38 3.16
C LEU A 199 0.21 -6.63 2.41
N GLU A 200 1.15 -5.68 2.46
CA GLU A 200 2.50 -5.85 1.92
C GLU A 200 3.19 -7.08 2.50
N GLN A 201 3.20 -7.18 3.83
CA GLN A 201 3.80 -8.33 4.51
C GLN A 201 3.12 -9.63 4.11
N TYR A 202 1.79 -9.68 4.11
CA TYR A 202 1.01 -10.85 3.70
C TYR A 202 1.35 -11.31 2.27
N LEU A 203 1.45 -10.37 1.31
CA LEU A 203 1.77 -10.68 -0.09
C LEU A 203 3.25 -11.04 -0.30
N ARG A 204 4.14 -10.60 0.57
CA ARG A 204 5.56 -11.01 0.54
C ARG A 204 5.78 -12.41 1.10
N GLU A 205 5.00 -12.79 2.09
CA GLU A 205 5.10 -14.10 2.77
C GLU A 205 4.33 -15.21 2.06
N THR A 206 3.41 -14.88 1.14
CA THR A 206 2.62 -15.91 0.43
C THR A 206 3.44 -16.61 -0.64
N ASP A 207 3.32 -17.95 -0.73
CA ASP A 207 3.91 -18.77 -1.79
C ASP A 207 3.11 -18.72 -3.11
N ARG A 208 1.95 -18.06 -3.12
CA ARG A 208 1.09 -17.94 -4.29
C ARG A 208 1.66 -16.95 -5.29
N THR A 209 1.34 -17.16 -6.56
CA THR A 209 1.61 -16.15 -7.60
C THR A 209 0.67 -14.97 -7.41
N VAL A 210 1.21 -13.76 -7.50
CA VAL A 210 0.44 -12.53 -7.34
C VAL A 210 0.57 -11.69 -8.61
N ILE A 211 -0.55 -11.25 -9.16
CA ILE A 211 -0.56 -10.24 -10.24
C ILE A 211 -1.45 -9.11 -9.74
N LEU A 212 -0.88 -7.93 -9.61
CA LEU A 212 -1.59 -6.80 -9.04
C LEU A 212 -1.52 -5.54 -9.94
N VAL A 213 -2.61 -4.81 -9.97
CA VAL A 213 -2.67 -3.44 -10.46
C VAL A 213 -2.66 -2.53 -9.25
N SER A 214 -1.76 -1.57 -9.17
CA SER A 214 -1.79 -0.54 -8.16
C SER A 214 -1.16 0.76 -8.65
N HIS A 215 -1.62 1.86 -8.11
CA HIS A 215 -1.04 3.19 -8.29
C HIS A 215 -0.18 3.62 -7.10
N ASP A 216 -0.15 2.84 -6.03
CA ASP A 216 0.74 3.04 -4.88
C ASP A 216 2.15 2.53 -5.21
N ARG A 217 3.07 3.49 -5.42
CA ARG A 217 4.46 3.19 -5.80
C ARG A 217 5.25 2.53 -4.68
N ALA A 218 5.00 2.90 -3.44
CA ALA A 218 5.67 2.30 -2.28
C ALA A 218 5.23 0.84 -2.10
N PHE A 219 3.94 0.56 -2.27
CA PHE A 219 3.39 -0.78 -2.26
C PHE A 219 3.96 -1.65 -3.40
N LEU A 220 4.03 -1.13 -4.63
CA LEU A 220 4.65 -1.82 -5.75
C LEU A 220 6.13 -2.14 -5.47
N ALA A 221 6.90 -1.15 -4.96
CA ALA A 221 8.31 -1.34 -4.63
C ALA A 221 8.52 -2.41 -3.54
N ALA A 222 7.59 -2.51 -2.57
CA ALA A 222 7.68 -3.48 -1.49
C ALA A 222 7.33 -4.92 -1.90
N VAL A 223 6.41 -5.09 -2.87
CA VAL A 223 5.80 -6.41 -3.16
C VAL A 223 6.29 -7.04 -4.45
N VAL A 224 6.47 -6.26 -5.56
CA VAL A 224 6.63 -6.85 -6.89
C VAL A 224 8.09 -7.09 -7.26
N ASP A 225 8.33 -8.18 -7.98
CA ASP A 225 9.62 -8.58 -8.55
C ASP A 225 9.62 -8.54 -10.10
N HIS A 226 8.44 -8.41 -10.71
CA HIS A 226 8.24 -8.27 -12.15
C HIS A 226 7.24 -7.15 -12.44
N VAL A 227 7.45 -6.40 -13.53
CA VAL A 227 6.55 -5.32 -13.95
C VAL A 227 6.09 -5.52 -15.39
N LEU A 228 4.78 -5.43 -15.61
CA LEU A 228 4.18 -5.33 -16.94
C LEU A 228 3.72 -3.88 -17.16
N HIS A 229 4.45 -3.14 -17.98
CA HIS A 229 4.18 -1.73 -18.24
C HIS A 229 3.38 -1.54 -19.52
N PHE A 230 2.16 -1.01 -19.37
CA PHE A 230 1.30 -0.59 -20.47
C PHE A 230 1.70 0.81 -20.95
N GLU A 231 2.14 0.90 -22.20
CA GLU A 231 2.51 2.15 -22.86
C GLU A 231 1.86 2.21 -24.23
N ALA A 232 1.05 3.24 -24.47
CA ALA A 232 0.18 3.33 -25.65
C ALA A 232 -0.71 2.07 -25.79
N ASP A 233 -0.65 1.40 -26.96
CA ASP A 233 -1.48 0.25 -27.30
C ASP A 233 -0.77 -1.10 -27.04
N THR A 234 0.33 -1.13 -26.28
CA THR A 234 1.11 -2.34 -26.02
C THR A 234 1.54 -2.44 -24.58
N ALA A 235 2.06 -3.60 -24.17
CA ALA A 235 2.65 -3.78 -22.86
C ALA A 235 4.01 -4.48 -22.95
N THR A 236 4.98 -3.97 -22.19
CA THR A 236 6.34 -4.49 -22.14
C THR A 236 6.59 -5.11 -20.77
N PRO A 237 7.01 -6.39 -20.71
CA PRO A 237 7.40 -7.03 -19.45
C PRO A 237 8.83 -6.65 -19.05
N TYR A 238 9.04 -6.46 -17.75
CA TYR A 238 10.33 -6.23 -17.11
C TYR A 238 10.50 -7.25 -15.99
N ALA A 239 11.53 -8.09 -16.07
CA ALA A 239 11.92 -9.00 -15.01
C ALA A 239 12.82 -8.25 -14.01
N ALA A 240 12.22 -7.32 -13.26
CA ALA A 240 12.92 -6.40 -12.37
C ALA A 240 11.98 -5.88 -11.29
N SER A 241 12.52 -5.51 -10.12
CA SER A 241 11.78 -4.78 -9.09
C SER A 241 11.22 -3.47 -9.63
N TYR A 242 10.20 -2.93 -8.96
CA TYR A 242 9.58 -1.67 -9.38
C TYR A 242 10.58 -0.51 -9.50
N GLU A 243 11.52 -0.40 -8.56
CA GLU A 243 12.56 0.64 -8.58
C GLU A 243 13.50 0.50 -9.79
N ALA A 244 13.96 -0.72 -10.06
CA ALA A 244 14.79 -1.00 -11.22
C ALA A 244 14.05 -0.76 -12.54
N PHE A 245 12.75 -1.07 -12.59
CA PHE A 245 11.88 -0.73 -13.73
C PHE A 245 11.80 0.78 -13.94
N VAL A 246 11.57 1.58 -12.89
CA VAL A 246 11.50 3.04 -12.99
C VAL A 246 12.80 3.61 -13.57
N ALA A 247 13.95 3.16 -13.07
CA ALA A 247 15.26 3.56 -13.58
C ALA A 247 15.45 3.20 -15.06
N GLN A 248 15.12 1.96 -15.47
CA GLN A 248 15.21 1.51 -16.87
C GLN A 248 14.25 2.29 -17.78
N ARG A 249 13.02 2.55 -17.32
CA ARG A 249 12.04 3.37 -18.06
C ARG A 249 12.56 4.77 -18.29
N GLN A 250 13.14 5.40 -17.27
CA GLN A 250 13.70 6.75 -17.37
C GLN A 250 14.88 6.80 -18.34
N GLU A 251 15.80 5.85 -18.28
CA GLU A 251 16.92 5.75 -19.21
C GLU A 251 16.46 5.57 -20.66
N ARG A 252 15.49 4.66 -20.89
CA ARG A 252 14.88 4.43 -22.19
C ARG A 252 14.23 5.69 -22.76
N ARG A 253 13.47 6.42 -21.91
CA ARG A 253 12.83 7.69 -22.28
C ARG A 253 13.85 8.75 -22.68
N LEU A 254 14.92 8.91 -21.89
CA LEU A 254 16.02 9.84 -22.22
C LEU A 254 16.72 9.46 -23.53
N ALA A 255 16.94 8.17 -23.77
CA ALA A 255 17.52 7.71 -25.04
C ALA A 255 16.62 8.00 -26.23
N GLN A 256 15.31 7.76 -26.11
CA GLN A 256 14.31 8.09 -27.13
C GLN A 256 14.26 9.60 -27.38
N GLN A 257 14.26 10.43 -26.35
CA GLN A 257 14.28 11.88 -26.46
C GLN A 257 15.51 12.37 -27.22
N ARG A 258 16.69 11.87 -26.86
CA ARG A 258 17.94 12.22 -27.56
C ARG A 258 17.90 11.80 -29.04
N ALA A 259 17.35 10.64 -29.33
CA ALA A 259 17.20 10.16 -30.72
C ALA A 259 16.21 11.02 -31.52
N PHE A 260 15.08 11.39 -30.91
CA PHE A 260 14.09 12.29 -31.51
C PHE A 260 14.68 13.68 -31.78
N ASP A 261 15.32 14.31 -30.81
CA ASP A 261 15.96 15.63 -30.95
C ASP A 261 17.03 15.62 -32.03
N LYS A 262 17.84 14.56 -32.07
CA LYS A 262 18.83 14.38 -33.16
C LYS A 262 18.17 14.29 -34.53
N GLN A 263 17.07 13.53 -34.62
CA GLN A 263 16.32 13.42 -35.88
C GLN A 263 15.70 14.75 -36.26
N GLN A 264 15.09 15.50 -35.33
CA GLN A 264 14.49 16.82 -35.58
C GLN A 264 15.54 17.81 -36.08
N LYS A 265 16.75 17.84 -35.52
CA LYS A 265 17.86 18.67 -35.99
C LYS A 265 18.27 18.33 -37.43
N VAL A 266 18.32 17.01 -37.77
CA VAL A 266 18.61 16.57 -39.14
C VAL A 266 17.51 16.98 -40.07
N ILE A 267 16.23 16.80 -39.70
CA ILE A 267 15.08 17.20 -40.52
C ILE A 267 15.09 18.70 -40.77
N ALA A 268 15.30 19.51 -39.72
CA ALA A 268 15.37 20.98 -39.85
C ALA A 268 16.47 21.42 -40.80
N ALA A 269 17.70 20.88 -40.63
CA ALA A 269 18.83 21.18 -41.48
C ALA A 269 18.60 20.79 -42.95
N GLN A 270 17.98 19.61 -43.21
CA GLN A 270 17.66 19.18 -44.56
C GLN A 270 16.54 20.03 -45.18
N THR A 271 15.53 20.41 -44.39
CA THR A 271 14.41 21.27 -44.84
C THR A 271 14.92 22.67 -45.22
N ASP A 272 15.80 23.24 -44.40
CA ASP A 272 16.43 24.54 -44.65
C ASP A 272 17.32 24.52 -45.90
N TYR A 273 18.13 23.45 -46.07
CA TYR A 273 18.91 23.27 -47.29
C TYR A 273 18.01 23.16 -48.54
N ILE A 274 16.93 22.39 -48.48
CA ILE A 274 15.97 22.21 -49.57
C ILE A 274 15.32 23.56 -49.90
N ALA A 275 14.86 24.32 -48.91
CA ALA A 275 14.23 25.62 -49.10
C ALA A 275 15.16 26.62 -49.82
N ARG A 276 16.44 26.68 -49.44
CA ARG A 276 17.43 27.59 -50.05
C ARG A 276 17.84 27.19 -51.47
N ASN A 277 17.78 25.91 -51.81
CA ASN A 277 18.35 25.40 -53.06
C ASN A 277 17.32 24.88 -54.07
N LEU A 278 16.01 24.95 -53.77
CA LEU A 278 14.97 24.38 -54.62
C LEU A 278 14.82 25.11 -55.99
N ALA A 279 15.14 26.42 -56.00
CA ALA A 279 15.05 27.28 -57.21
C ALA A 279 16.42 27.68 -57.79
N GLY A 280 17.54 27.10 -57.30
CA GLY A 280 18.91 27.47 -57.69
C GLY A 280 19.68 26.41 -58.47
N VAL A 281 20.99 26.62 -58.64
CA VAL A 281 21.93 25.72 -59.32
C VAL A 281 21.93 24.29 -58.76
N ASN A 282 21.65 24.15 -57.47
CA ASN A 282 21.65 22.87 -56.75
C ASN A 282 20.29 22.16 -56.69
N THR A 283 19.32 22.52 -57.59
CA THR A 283 17.95 21.98 -57.63
C THR A 283 17.91 20.45 -57.67
N LYS A 284 18.81 19.79 -58.39
CA LYS A 284 18.88 18.32 -58.48
C LYS A 284 19.22 17.68 -57.13
N GLN A 285 20.17 18.25 -56.40
CA GLN A 285 20.51 17.79 -55.04
C GLN A 285 19.38 18.08 -54.05
N ALA A 286 18.74 19.23 -54.11
CA ALA A 286 17.61 19.59 -53.27
C ALA A 286 16.42 18.63 -53.48
N LYS A 287 16.10 18.25 -54.71
CA LYS A 287 15.09 17.23 -55.03
C LYS A 287 15.46 15.85 -54.53
N GLY A 288 16.75 15.45 -54.62
CA GLY A 288 17.25 14.19 -54.06
C GLY A 288 17.09 14.13 -52.53
N ARG A 289 17.51 15.18 -51.84
CA ARG A 289 17.37 15.30 -50.36
C ARG A 289 15.90 15.32 -49.91
N ARG A 290 15.02 16.01 -50.66
CA ARG A 290 13.58 15.99 -50.42
C ARG A 290 13.00 14.58 -50.52
N LYS A 291 13.41 13.79 -51.51
CA LYS A 291 12.97 12.40 -51.67
C LYS A 291 13.48 11.50 -50.52
N LEU A 292 14.71 11.73 -50.06
CA LEU A 292 15.31 11.01 -48.93
C LEU A 292 14.62 11.37 -47.61
N LEU A 293 14.34 12.66 -47.40
CA LEU A 293 13.58 13.15 -46.24
C LEU A 293 12.15 12.61 -46.17
N ALA A 294 11.48 12.49 -47.34
CA ALA A 294 10.13 11.91 -47.45
C ALA A 294 10.08 10.40 -47.14
N ARG A 295 11.21 9.70 -47.33
CA ARG A 295 11.34 8.25 -47.03
C ARG A 295 11.89 7.96 -45.64
N MET A 296 12.37 8.99 -44.92
CA MET A 296 12.93 8.82 -43.58
C MET A 296 11.81 8.41 -42.60
N PRO A 297 11.94 7.26 -41.91
CA PRO A 297 11.01 6.89 -40.86
C PRO A 297 10.97 8.01 -39.82
N ARG A 298 9.79 8.54 -39.51
CA ARG A 298 9.64 9.58 -38.50
C ARG A 298 9.59 8.88 -37.12
N LEU A 299 10.51 9.24 -36.24
CA LEU A 299 10.37 8.91 -34.85
C LEU A 299 9.18 9.73 -34.30
N GLY A 300 8.27 9.09 -33.60
CA GLY A 300 7.25 9.80 -32.81
C GLY A 300 7.92 10.63 -31.72
N SER A 301 7.27 11.68 -31.27
CA SER A 301 7.63 12.32 -30.00
C SER A 301 7.66 11.23 -28.92
N PRO A 302 8.63 11.22 -27.98
CA PRO A 302 8.61 10.26 -26.89
C PRO A 302 7.23 10.26 -26.24
N VAL A 303 6.71 9.06 -26.01
CA VAL A 303 5.38 8.91 -25.39
C VAL A 303 5.42 9.62 -24.05
N GLY A 304 4.65 10.69 -23.93
CA GLY A 304 4.66 11.57 -22.75
C GLY A 304 4.52 13.07 -23.10
N ASP A 305 4.90 13.51 -24.32
CA ASP A 305 4.70 14.92 -24.75
C ASP A 305 3.30 15.17 -25.30
N ASP A 306 2.66 14.19 -25.92
CA ASP A 306 1.26 14.27 -26.34
C ASP A 306 0.35 13.85 -25.18
N GLY A 307 -0.01 14.83 -24.31
CA GLY A 307 -0.95 14.64 -23.21
C GLY A 307 -0.31 14.39 -21.83
N THR A 308 0.99 14.61 -21.64
CA THR A 308 1.54 14.77 -20.30
C THR A 308 0.97 16.02 -19.67
N MET A 309 0.38 15.83 -18.50
CA MET A 309 -0.18 16.89 -17.67
C MET A 309 0.94 17.85 -17.26
N ALA A 310 0.99 19.06 -17.82
CA ALA A 310 1.97 20.08 -17.39
C ALA A 310 1.34 20.92 -16.29
N LEU A 311 1.61 20.58 -15.04
CA LEU A 311 1.09 21.29 -13.88
C LEU A 311 2.07 22.40 -13.47
N ARG A 312 1.57 23.63 -13.34
CA ARG A 312 2.27 24.73 -12.73
C ARG A 312 1.33 25.50 -11.83
N LEU A 313 1.54 25.39 -10.53
CA LEU A 313 0.75 26.05 -9.51
C LEU A 313 1.34 27.46 -9.25
N GLU A 314 0.51 28.50 -9.40
CA GLU A 314 0.92 29.89 -9.20
C GLU A 314 0.25 30.46 -7.95
N VAL A 315 0.99 31.21 -7.16
CA VAL A 315 0.49 32.00 -6.03
C VAL A 315 0.23 33.42 -6.49
N ALA A 316 -1.00 33.95 -6.33
CA ALA A 316 -1.34 35.30 -6.77
C ALA A 316 -0.81 36.37 -5.81
N GLU A 317 -0.88 36.11 -4.50
CA GLU A 317 -0.51 37.05 -3.45
C GLU A 317 0.16 36.30 -2.30
N ARG A 318 1.15 36.92 -1.70
CA ARG A 318 1.81 36.39 -0.52
C ARG A 318 0.83 36.43 0.65
N GLY A 319 0.51 35.27 1.23
CA GLY A 319 -0.28 35.16 2.46
C GLY A 319 0.48 35.62 3.71
N GLY A 320 -0.23 35.73 4.82
CA GLY A 320 0.38 35.96 6.13
C GLY A 320 1.29 34.80 6.56
N ASP A 321 2.19 35.05 7.52
CA ASP A 321 3.10 34.02 8.01
C ASP A 321 2.39 32.92 8.83
N GLN A 322 1.31 33.24 9.51
CA GLN A 322 0.38 32.31 10.14
C GLN A 322 -0.77 31.98 9.18
N VAL A 323 -0.81 30.73 8.71
CA VAL A 323 -1.82 30.28 7.74
C VAL A 323 -3.09 29.81 8.43
N ALA A 324 -2.96 28.97 9.46
CA ALA A 324 -4.09 28.53 10.27
C ALA A 324 -3.67 28.28 11.72
N VAL A 325 -4.61 28.48 12.64
CA VAL A 325 -4.44 28.24 14.09
C VAL A 325 -5.64 27.48 14.63
N ALA A 326 -5.35 26.38 15.29
CA ALA A 326 -6.33 25.64 16.08
C ALA A 326 -6.12 25.94 17.57
N GLU A 327 -7.19 26.31 18.27
CA GLU A 327 -7.19 26.61 19.71
C GLU A 327 -8.26 25.75 20.40
N LYS A 328 -7.82 24.79 21.23
CA LYS A 328 -8.68 23.83 21.97
C LYS A 328 -9.74 23.20 21.05
N LEU A 329 -9.33 22.89 19.83
CA LEU A 329 -10.22 22.39 18.79
C LEU A 329 -10.82 21.05 19.18
N ARG A 330 -12.15 20.97 19.14
CA ARG A 330 -12.91 19.73 19.28
C ARG A 330 -13.82 19.54 18.08
N ILE A 331 -13.79 18.31 17.55
CA ILE A 331 -14.61 17.89 16.42
C ILE A 331 -15.33 16.59 16.78
N ALA A 332 -16.66 16.56 16.66
CA ALA A 332 -17.48 15.38 16.87
C ALA A 332 -18.46 15.18 15.71
N VAL A 333 -18.78 13.96 15.33
CA VAL A 333 -19.75 13.63 14.28
C VAL A 333 -20.74 12.63 14.85
N GLU A 334 -22.04 12.95 14.79
CA GLU A 334 -23.13 12.09 15.30
C GLU A 334 -22.90 11.62 16.75
N GLY A 335 -22.38 12.51 17.60
CA GLY A 335 -22.07 12.22 19.01
C GLY A 335 -20.75 11.51 19.26
N ARG A 336 -20.04 11.04 18.23
CA ARG A 336 -18.70 10.47 18.34
C ARG A 336 -17.65 11.57 18.25
N VAL A 337 -16.85 11.72 19.30
CA VAL A 337 -15.71 12.64 19.31
C VAL A 337 -14.60 12.06 18.43
N LEU A 338 -14.17 12.84 17.42
CA LEU A 338 -13.07 12.47 16.51
C LEU A 338 -11.76 13.16 16.93
N ILE A 339 -11.83 14.42 17.36
CA ILE A 339 -10.68 15.20 17.83
C ILE A 339 -11.09 15.86 19.14
N ASP A 340 -10.25 15.75 20.17
CA ASP A 340 -10.49 16.37 21.47
C ASP A 340 -9.33 17.28 21.87
N ARG A 341 -9.65 18.59 22.07
CA ARG A 341 -8.76 19.63 22.63
C ARG A 341 -7.39 19.75 21.93
N PHE A 342 -7.39 19.88 20.61
CA PHE A 342 -6.17 20.06 19.86
C PHE A 342 -5.77 21.55 19.77
N ASP A 343 -4.49 21.83 20.05
CA ASP A 343 -3.84 23.11 19.81
C ASP A 343 -2.75 22.92 18.76
N GLY A 344 -2.78 23.72 17.68
CA GLY A 344 -1.83 23.57 16.59
C GLY A 344 -1.74 24.81 15.71
N ARG A 345 -0.63 24.94 14.98
CA ARG A 345 -0.36 26.06 14.06
C ARG A 345 0.21 25.55 12.75
N ILE A 346 -0.24 26.17 11.66
CA ILE A 346 0.29 25.94 10.33
C ILE A 346 0.91 27.26 9.87
N MET A 347 2.18 27.20 9.52
CA MET A 347 2.93 28.37 9.07
C MET A 347 3.01 28.39 7.54
N ARG A 348 3.32 29.54 6.99
CA ARG A 348 3.56 29.67 5.55
C ARG A 348 4.77 28.85 5.12
N GLY A 349 4.60 28.12 4.01
CA GLY A 349 5.60 27.20 3.48
C GLY A 349 5.61 25.81 4.14
N ASP A 350 4.77 25.58 5.18
CA ASP A 350 4.58 24.24 5.70
C ASP A 350 3.98 23.34 4.62
N ARG A 351 4.50 22.14 4.50
CA ARG A 351 3.94 21.03 3.74
C ARG A 351 3.50 19.97 4.74
N LEU A 352 2.28 20.15 5.23
CA LEU A 352 1.73 19.35 6.31
C LEU A 352 1.11 18.06 5.77
N GLY A 353 1.69 16.91 6.11
CA GLY A 353 1.07 15.60 5.93
C GLY A 353 0.15 15.27 7.11
N ILE A 354 -1.09 14.91 6.84
CA ILE A 354 -2.05 14.45 7.85
C ILE A 354 -2.27 12.95 7.65
N VAL A 355 -1.91 12.15 8.65
CA VAL A 355 -1.99 10.69 8.63
C VAL A 355 -2.81 10.16 9.80
N GLY A 356 -3.31 8.94 9.66
CA GLY A 356 -4.09 8.26 10.70
C GLY A 356 -5.05 7.23 10.11
N PRO A 357 -5.64 6.37 10.94
CA PRO A 357 -6.55 5.32 10.49
C PRO A 357 -7.79 5.88 9.79
N ASN A 358 -8.44 5.01 9.01
CA ASN A 358 -9.69 5.37 8.36
C ASN A 358 -10.76 5.66 9.40
N GLY A 359 -11.55 6.72 9.18
CA GLY A 359 -12.56 7.18 10.13
C GLY A 359 -12.02 7.95 11.36
N ALA A 360 -10.72 8.26 11.41
CA ALA A 360 -10.13 9.09 12.48
C ALA A 360 -10.57 10.57 12.43
N GLY A 361 -11.14 11.01 11.30
CA GLY A 361 -11.63 12.39 11.16
C GLY A 361 -10.75 13.30 10.30
N LYS A 362 -9.84 12.76 9.48
CA LYS A 362 -8.93 13.52 8.59
C LYS A 362 -9.71 14.48 7.68
N SER A 363 -10.62 13.96 6.86
CA SER A 363 -11.45 14.79 5.97
C SER A 363 -12.37 15.75 6.73
N THR A 364 -12.85 15.36 7.93
CA THR A 364 -13.67 16.24 8.77
C THR A 364 -12.84 17.42 9.29
N LEU A 365 -11.58 17.19 9.66
CA LEU A 365 -10.65 18.27 10.03
C LEU A 365 -10.42 19.22 8.85
N LEU A 366 -10.21 18.69 7.64
CA LEU A 366 -10.05 19.51 6.44
C LEU A 366 -11.30 20.35 6.14
N LYS A 367 -12.50 19.74 6.21
CA LYS A 367 -13.78 20.47 6.02
C LYS A 367 -14.00 21.56 7.05
N THR A 368 -13.55 21.34 8.30
CA THR A 368 -13.56 22.38 9.34
C THR A 368 -12.57 23.50 9.00
N LEU A 369 -11.39 23.16 8.48
CA LEU A 369 -10.36 24.14 8.08
C LEU A 369 -10.82 25.02 6.91
N VAL A 370 -11.46 24.43 5.90
CA VAL A 370 -11.94 25.18 4.73
C VAL A 370 -13.25 25.94 5.00
N GLY A 371 -13.85 25.76 6.20
CA GLY A 371 -15.05 26.48 6.62
C GLY A 371 -16.37 25.85 6.15
N GLU A 372 -16.34 24.64 5.58
CA GLU A 372 -17.56 23.90 5.20
C GLU A 372 -18.31 23.37 6.43
N ARG A 373 -17.61 23.26 7.56
CA ARG A 373 -18.18 22.82 8.82
C ARG A 373 -17.64 23.68 9.98
N PRO A 374 -18.47 24.09 10.96
CA PRO A 374 -17.98 24.73 12.18
C PRO A 374 -17.29 23.69 13.10
N ALA A 375 -16.37 24.15 13.94
CA ALA A 375 -15.86 23.37 15.06
C ALA A 375 -16.98 23.21 16.12
N ASP A 376 -17.00 22.06 16.81
CA ASP A 376 -17.99 21.82 17.88
C ASP A 376 -17.61 22.59 19.16
N GLU A 377 -16.31 22.65 19.50
CA GLU A 377 -15.75 23.49 20.57
C GLU A 377 -14.38 24.03 20.16
N GLY A 378 -13.94 25.13 20.76
CA GLY A 378 -12.70 25.81 20.41
C GLY A 378 -12.81 26.58 19.10
N ALA A 379 -11.69 26.77 18.41
CA ALA A 379 -11.66 27.50 17.14
C ALA A 379 -10.58 26.94 16.21
N LEU A 380 -10.90 26.90 14.91
CA LEU A 380 -9.94 26.72 13.83
C LEU A 380 -10.07 27.94 12.91
N ARG A 381 -9.03 28.77 12.91
CA ARG A 381 -9.05 30.06 12.19
C ARG A 381 -8.02 30.05 11.09
N VAL A 382 -8.41 30.43 9.90
CA VAL A 382 -7.56 30.66 8.74
C VAL A 382 -7.28 32.16 8.63
N GLY A 383 -6.06 32.54 8.31
CA GLY A 383 -5.64 33.95 8.20
C GLY A 383 -6.44 34.70 7.12
N ASN A 384 -6.75 35.99 7.36
CA ASN A 384 -7.61 36.80 6.47
C ASN A 384 -7.06 36.97 5.04
N SER A 385 -5.75 36.88 4.85
CA SER A 385 -5.08 36.98 3.53
C SER A 385 -4.86 35.62 2.87
N ILE A 386 -5.40 34.56 3.45
CA ILE A 386 -5.24 33.20 2.94
C ILE A 386 -6.38 32.86 1.96
N ARG A 387 -6.01 32.52 0.75
CA ARG A 387 -6.91 32.00 -0.29
C ARG A 387 -6.74 30.49 -0.33
N VAL A 388 -7.78 29.77 0.06
CA VAL A 388 -7.79 28.31 0.11
C VAL A 388 -8.26 27.75 -1.23
N ALA A 389 -7.56 26.74 -1.76
CA ALA A 389 -8.07 25.85 -2.78
C ALA A 389 -8.17 24.45 -2.20
N TYR A 390 -9.33 23.86 -2.26
CA TYR A 390 -9.64 22.55 -1.71
C TYR A 390 -9.86 21.53 -2.83
N TYR A 391 -9.08 20.45 -2.79
CA TYR A 391 -9.29 19.27 -3.61
C TYR A 391 -9.98 18.22 -2.74
N ASP A 392 -11.29 18.06 -2.97
CA ASP A 392 -12.14 17.13 -2.23
C ASP A 392 -12.01 15.70 -2.75
N GLN A 393 -11.92 14.73 -1.86
CA GLN A 393 -11.85 13.30 -2.15
C GLN A 393 -12.99 12.82 -3.08
N GLN A 394 -14.20 13.38 -2.93
CA GLN A 394 -15.36 13.03 -3.75
C GLN A 394 -15.44 13.84 -5.05
N LEU A 395 -14.48 14.75 -5.28
CA LEU A 395 -14.44 15.65 -6.43
C LEU A 395 -15.69 16.55 -6.55
N GLY A 396 -16.27 16.93 -5.41
CA GLY A 396 -17.47 17.77 -5.35
C GLY A 396 -17.30 19.16 -5.95
N GLN A 397 -16.06 19.64 -6.08
CA GLN A 397 -15.74 20.91 -6.74
C GLN A 397 -15.97 20.88 -8.26
N VAL A 398 -16.09 19.70 -8.91
CA VAL A 398 -16.36 19.60 -10.35
C VAL A 398 -17.86 19.66 -10.60
N PRO A 399 -18.39 20.71 -11.29
CA PRO A 399 -19.80 20.84 -11.54
C PRO A 399 -20.29 19.78 -12.53
N LEU A 400 -21.19 18.89 -12.10
CA LEU A 400 -21.64 17.74 -12.90
C LEU A 400 -22.57 18.16 -14.05
N ASP A 401 -23.30 19.27 -13.89
CA ASP A 401 -24.28 19.81 -14.84
C ASP A 401 -23.65 20.58 -16.01
N LYS A 402 -22.33 20.89 -15.94
CA LYS A 402 -21.60 21.70 -16.93
C LYS A 402 -20.74 20.84 -17.84
N THR A 403 -20.41 21.40 -19.01
CA THR A 403 -19.36 20.84 -19.87
C THR A 403 -17.99 21.20 -19.32
N LEU A 404 -16.94 20.45 -19.71
CA LEU A 404 -15.56 20.76 -19.31
C LEU A 404 -15.17 22.19 -19.72
N TYR A 405 -15.60 22.61 -20.91
CA TYR A 405 -15.39 23.96 -21.38
C TYR A 405 -16.02 25.00 -20.43
N GLN A 406 -17.28 24.80 -20.05
CA GLN A 406 -18.00 25.70 -19.15
C GLN A 406 -17.35 25.75 -17.77
N ALA A 407 -16.97 24.61 -17.22
CA ALA A 407 -16.32 24.52 -15.89
C ALA A 407 -15.03 25.36 -15.82
N ILE A 408 -14.22 25.38 -16.87
CA ILE A 408 -13.00 26.19 -16.93
C ILE A 408 -13.31 27.65 -17.31
N SER A 409 -14.23 27.88 -18.24
CA SER A 409 -14.61 29.22 -18.69
C SER A 409 -15.20 30.06 -17.54
N ASP A 410 -15.98 29.46 -16.66
CA ASP A 410 -16.57 30.17 -15.51
C ASP A 410 -15.49 30.63 -14.50
N LEU A 411 -14.40 29.90 -14.37
CA LEU A 411 -13.26 30.29 -13.55
C LEU A 411 -12.39 31.37 -14.20
N ARG A 412 -12.43 31.46 -15.52
CA ARG A 412 -11.66 32.41 -16.33
C ARG A 412 -12.53 33.01 -17.46
N PRO A 413 -13.52 33.86 -17.15
CA PRO A 413 -14.44 34.41 -18.15
C PRO A 413 -13.75 35.23 -19.24
N GLN A 414 -12.52 35.74 -18.96
CA GLN A 414 -11.74 36.54 -19.92
C GLN A 414 -10.93 35.68 -20.89
N TRP A 415 -10.92 34.35 -20.72
CA TRP A 415 -10.15 33.50 -21.60
C TRP A 415 -10.90 33.24 -22.92
N GLU A 416 -10.18 33.40 -24.01
CA GLU A 416 -10.67 32.99 -25.33
C GLU A 416 -10.80 31.46 -25.40
N ARG A 417 -11.67 30.98 -26.28
CA ARG A 417 -11.92 29.54 -26.50
C ARG A 417 -10.63 28.73 -26.68
N ARG A 418 -9.65 29.27 -27.40
CA ARG A 418 -8.36 28.61 -27.64
C ARG A 418 -7.57 28.42 -26.34
N MET A 419 -7.63 29.37 -25.41
CA MET A 419 -6.94 29.28 -24.13
C MET A 419 -7.58 28.22 -23.23
N VAL A 420 -8.91 28.16 -23.17
CA VAL A 420 -9.64 27.11 -22.43
C VAL A 420 -9.34 25.73 -22.99
N GLN A 421 -9.38 25.57 -24.32
CA GLN A 421 -9.04 24.31 -24.99
C GLN A 421 -7.59 23.92 -24.77
N GLY A 422 -6.64 24.86 -24.88
CA GLY A 422 -5.22 24.61 -24.60
C GLY A 422 -4.95 24.23 -23.16
N HIS A 423 -5.69 24.82 -22.20
CA HIS A 423 -5.60 24.43 -20.79
C HIS A 423 -6.11 23.00 -20.57
N LEU A 424 -7.30 22.67 -21.07
CA LEU A 424 -7.86 21.32 -20.97
C LEU A 424 -7.02 20.29 -21.73
N GLY A 425 -6.40 20.69 -22.84
CA GLY A 425 -5.46 19.86 -23.60
C GLY A 425 -4.27 19.37 -22.77
N ARG A 426 -3.77 20.18 -21.84
CA ARG A 426 -2.70 19.80 -20.90
C ARG A 426 -3.11 18.69 -19.93
N PHE A 427 -4.42 18.50 -19.73
CA PHE A 427 -5.01 17.45 -18.90
C PHE A 427 -5.55 16.27 -19.71
N GLY A 428 -5.21 16.22 -21.01
CA GLY A 428 -5.56 15.12 -21.89
C GLY A 428 -6.97 15.20 -22.48
N PHE A 429 -7.60 16.40 -22.48
CA PHE A 429 -8.90 16.60 -23.10
C PHE A 429 -8.77 17.42 -24.38
N SER A 430 -9.06 16.82 -25.51
CA SER A 430 -8.91 17.44 -26.83
C SER A 430 -10.16 17.29 -27.71
N GLY A 431 -10.26 18.12 -28.75
CA GLY A 431 -11.34 18.04 -29.74
C GLY A 431 -12.73 18.13 -29.10
N ASP A 432 -13.57 17.14 -29.40
CA ASP A 432 -14.98 17.09 -28.93
C ASP A 432 -15.11 16.73 -27.46
N GLU A 433 -14.08 16.15 -26.85
CA GLU A 433 -14.08 15.79 -25.42
C GLU A 433 -14.29 17.02 -24.51
N VAL A 434 -13.81 18.19 -24.93
CA VAL A 434 -13.95 19.45 -24.23
C VAL A 434 -15.42 19.85 -24.04
N GLN A 435 -16.31 19.36 -24.91
CA GLN A 435 -17.76 19.63 -24.84
C GLN A 435 -18.55 18.54 -24.09
N ARG A 436 -17.86 17.48 -23.63
CA ARG A 436 -18.51 16.44 -22.81
C ARG A 436 -18.97 17.03 -21.47
N ARG A 437 -20.10 16.55 -20.98
CA ARG A 437 -20.60 16.89 -19.64
C ARG A 437 -19.80 16.17 -18.57
N SER A 438 -19.54 16.88 -17.47
CA SER A 438 -18.75 16.34 -16.36
C SER A 438 -19.39 15.09 -15.72
N GLU A 439 -20.70 14.93 -15.77
CA GLU A 439 -21.42 13.74 -15.29
C GLU A 439 -21.04 12.45 -16.03
N THR A 440 -20.62 12.55 -17.30
CA THR A 440 -20.27 11.40 -18.15
C THR A 440 -18.82 10.94 -18.00
N LEU A 441 -18.04 11.62 -17.17
CA LEU A 441 -16.63 11.34 -16.96
C LEU A 441 -16.42 10.16 -16.03
N SER A 442 -15.41 9.35 -16.31
CA SER A 442 -14.85 8.39 -15.37
C SER A 442 -14.25 9.11 -14.14
N GLY A 443 -14.02 8.38 -13.05
CA GLY A 443 -13.40 8.93 -11.84
C GLY A 443 -12.04 9.60 -12.14
N GLY A 444 -11.18 8.95 -12.93
CA GLY A 444 -9.88 9.50 -13.30
C GLY A 444 -9.95 10.72 -14.23
N GLU A 445 -10.89 10.74 -15.18
CA GLU A 445 -11.14 11.94 -16.00
C GLU A 445 -11.63 13.10 -15.14
N ARG A 446 -12.53 12.84 -14.20
CA ARG A 446 -13.04 13.86 -13.26
C ARG A 446 -11.94 14.40 -12.35
N ALA A 447 -11.04 13.54 -11.86
CA ALA A 447 -9.87 13.94 -11.08
C ALA A 447 -8.95 14.88 -11.87
N ARG A 448 -8.68 14.59 -13.16
CA ARG A 448 -7.91 15.49 -14.03
C ARG A 448 -8.58 16.85 -14.24
N VAL A 449 -9.92 16.89 -14.37
CA VAL A 449 -10.67 18.16 -14.43
C VAL A 449 -10.56 18.95 -13.13
N ALA A 450 -10.69 18.27 -11.98
CA ALA A 450 -10.51 18.90 -10.66
C ALA A 450 -9.11 19.53 -10.52
N LEU A 451 -8.06 18.84 -10.98
CA LEU A 451 -6.70 19.39 -11.01
C LEU A 451 -6.57 20.57 -11.98
N ALA A 452 -7.22 20.50 -13.16
CA ALA A 452 -7.26 21.64 -14.08
C ALA A 452 -7.91 22.88 -13.45
N MET A 453 -8.97 22.69 -12.67
CA MET A 453 -9.62 23.77 -11.92
C MET A 453 -8.74 24.28 -10.78
N LEU A 454 -8.09 23.39 -10.03
CA LEU A 454 -7.18 23.71 -8.93
C LEU A 454 -6.05 24.63 -9.37
N MET A 455 -5.44 24.36 -10.53
CA MET A 455 -4.37 25.20 -11.09
C MET A 455 -4.81 26.65 -11.36
N LEU A 456 -6.08 26.84 -11.65
CA LEU A 456 -6.62 28.17 -11.91
C LEU A 456 -6.96 28.94 -10.63
N SER A 457 -6.92 28.31 -9.48
CA SER A 457 -7.31 28.94 -8.20
C SER A 457 -6.38 30.07 -7.78
N ARG A 458 -5.08 30.00 -8.13
CA ARG A 458 -4.02 30.91 -7.65
C ARG A 458 -4.03 31.10 -6.13
N ALA A 459 -4.41 30.05 -5.42
CA ALA A 459 -4.46 30.03 -3.96
C ALA A 459 -3.06 30.14 -3.37
N ASN A 460 -2.95 30.51 -2.09
CA ASN A 460 -1.72 30.44 -1.32
C ASN A 460 -1.74 29.37 -0.22
N LEU A 461 -2.90 28.68 -0.08
CA LEU A 461 -3.07 27.46 0.69
C LEU A 461 -3.76 26.40 -0.18
N LEU A 462 -3.07 25.29 -0.41
CA LEU A 462 -3.66 24.10 -1.04
C LEU A 462 -4.03 23.10 0.04
N VAL A 463 -5.26 22.62 0.02
CA VAL A 463 -5.77 21.55 0.87
C VAL A 463 -6.15 20.39 -0.02
N LEU A 464 -5.45 19.27 0.11
CA LEU A 464 -5.57 18.12 -0.77
C LEU A 464 -6.03 16.90 0.05
N ASP A 465 -7.24 16.41 -0.21
CA ASP A 465 -7.83 15.25 0.46
C ASP A 465 -7.78 14.05 -0.49
N GLU A 466 -6.83 13.12 -0.24
CA GLU A 466 -6.57 11.92 -1.05
C GLU A 466 -6.43 12.22 -2.56
N PRO A 467 -5.52 13.12 -2.97
CA PRO A 467 -5.44 13.56 -4.37
C PRO A 467 -4.93 12.47 -5.33
N THR A 468 -4.32 11.41 -4.82
CA THR A 468 -3.82 10.27 -5.59
C THR A 468 -4.92 9.31 -6.01
N ASN A 469 -6.08 9.34 -5.35
CA ASN A 469 -7.21 8.50 -5.70
C ASN A 469 -7.67 8.80 -7.14
N HIS A 470 -7.84 7.74 -7.92
CA HIS A 470 -8.24 7.79 -9.34
C HIS A 470 -7.19 8.36 -10.33
N LEU A 471 -6.02 8.80 -9.87
CA LEU A 471 -4.92 9.20 -10.73
C LEU A 471 -4.04 7.98 -11.07
N ASP A 472 -3.49 7.96 -12.26
CA ASP A 472 -2.43 7.01 -12.61
C ASP A 472 -1.07 7.51 -12.14
N VAL A 473 -0.09 6.60 -12.11
CA VAL A 473 1.27 6.89 -11.60
C VAL A 473 1.89 8.11 -12.27
N GLU A 474 1.72 8.26 -13.60
CA GLU A 474 2.26 9.40 -14.34
C GLU A 474 1.61 10.73 -13.91
N SER A 475 0.30 10.73 -13.68
CA SER A 475 -0.42 11.91 -13.18
C SER A 475 -0.04 12.27 -11.74
N ILE A 476 0.24 11.26 -10.91
CA ILE A 476 0.73 11.45 -9.54
C ILE A 476 2.12 12.08 -9.56
N GLU A 477 3.06 11.57 -10.39
CA GLU A 477 4.41 12.14 -10.55
C GLU A 477 4.35 13.64 -10.93
N VAL A 478 3.51 13.99 -11.90
CA VAL A 478 3.33 15.39 -12.32
C VAL A 478 2.71 16.27 -11.23
N LEU A 479 1.78 15.73 -10.44
CA LEU A 479 1.20 16.45 -9.31
C LEU A 479 2.25 16.70 -8.22
N GLU A 480 3.11 15.73 -7.94
CA GLU A 480 4.23 15.89 -7.00
C GLU A 480 5.19 16.98 -7.43
N ASP A 481 5.66 16.95 -8.69
CA ASP A 481 6.54 17.98 -9.25
C ASP A 481 5.92 19.37 -9.14
N ALA A 482 4.61 19.49 -9.38
CA ALA A 482 3.89 20.74 -9.27
C ALA A 482 3.80 21.25 -7.82
N ILE A 483 3.58 20.35 -6.85
CA ILE A 483 3.53 20.70 -5.43
C ILE A 483 4.94 21.00 -4.91
N GLU A 484 5.95 20.29 -5.37
CA GLU A 484 7.35 20.55 -4.99
C GLU A 484 7.81 21.95 -5.38
N THR A 485 7.41 22.42 -6.55
CA THR A 485 7.73 23.77 -7.05
C THR A 485 6.79 24.86 -6.55
N TYR A 486 5.72 24.51 -5.83
CA TYR A 486 4.75 25.46 -5.34
C TYR A 486 5.26 26.25 -4.12
N GLU A 487 5.18 27.58 -4.19
CA GLU A 487 5.70 28.50 -3.16
C GLU A 487 4.72 28.77 -2.00
N GLY A 488 3.51 28.21 -2.05
CA GLY A 488 2.48 28.34 -1.01
C GLY A 488 2.60 27.30 0.10
N THR A 489 1.58 27.24 0.91
CA THR A 489 1.42 26.24 1.98
C THR A 489 0.56 25.08 1.47
N VAL A 490 0.90 23.85 1.84
CA VAL A 490 0.18 22.65 1.43
C VAL A 490 -0.24 21.85 2.65
N ILE A 491 -1.48 21.42 2.66
CA ILE A 491 -2.00 20.42 3.59
C ILE A 491 -2.41 19.21 2.77
N LEU A 492 -1.83 18.07 3.06
CA LEU A 492 -1.99 16.83 2.31
C LEU A 492 -2.49 15.71 3.22
N VAL A 493 -3.69 15.21 2.96
CA VAL A 493 -4.14 13.92 3.45
C VAL A 493 -3.88 12.91 2.34
N SER A 494 -3.05 11.91 2.59
CA SER A 494 -2.78 10.85 1.63
C SER A 494 -2.40 9.55 2.32
N HIS A 495 -2.71 8.44 1.66
CA HIS A 495 -2.21 7.12 1.98
C HIS A 495 -1.01 6.72 1.10
N ASP A 496 -0.66 7.53 0.10
CA ASP A 496 0.54 7.36 -0.73
C ASP A 496 1.80 7.78 0.05
N ARG A 497 2.55 6.79 0.56
CA ARG A 497 3.79 7.02 1.31
C ARG A 497 4.89 7.68 0.47
N ALA A 498 4.95 7.38 -0.83
CA ALA A 498 5.94 7.98 -1.72
C ALA A 498 5.72 9.49 -1.84
N MET A 499 4.45 9.90 -2.03
CA MET A 499 4.07 11.32 -2.07
C MET A 499 4.32 12.03 -0.74
N LEU A 500 3.98 11.40 0.39
CA LEU A 500 4.24 11.97 1.71
C LEU A 500 5.74 12.11 1.98
N ARG A 501 6.56 11.11 1.62
CA ARG A 501 8.03 11.17 1.75
C ARG A 501 8.67 12.27 0.90
N ALA A 502 8.14 12.48 -0.31
CA ALA A 502 8.65 13.51 -1.22
C ALA A 502 8.29 14.93 -0.75
N LEU A 503 7.10 15.12 -0.19
CA LEU A 503 6.54 16.45 -0.02
C LEU A 503 6.44 16.93 1.44
N ALA A 504 6.11 16.07 2.40
CA ALA A 504 5.78 16.50 3.75
C ALA A 504 7.04 16.85 4.58
N ASN A 505 7.07 18.06 5.14
CA ASN A 505 8.09 18.53 6.07
C ASN A 505 7.56 18.68 7.50
N LYS A 506 6.28 18.41 7.71
CA LYS A 506 5.60 18.39 8.99
C LYS A 506 4.50 17.33 8.96
N VAL A 507 4.28 16.61 10.05
CA VAL A 507 3.28 15.54 10.10
C VAL A 507 2.35 15.72 11.29
N TRP A 508 1.04 15.62 11.04
CA TRP A 508 0.02 15.48 12.07
C TRP A 508 -0.55 14.06 12.03
N VAL A 509 -0.47 13.38 13.15
CA VAL A 509 -0.94 12.00 13.29
C VAL A 509 -2.21 11.99 14.12
N LEU A 510 -3.31 11.59 13.49
CA LEU A 510 -4.61 11.44 14.14
C LEU A 510 -4.73 10.01 14.69
N HIS A 511 -4.74 9.85 15.98
CA HIS A 511 -4.92 8.56 16.65
C HIS A 511 -5.66 8.75 17.97
N ASP A 512 -6.59 7.86 18.31
CA ASP A 512 -7.34 7.83 19.58
C ASP A 512 -7.91 9.20 20.00
N ARG A 513 -8.52 9.94 19.08
CA ARG A 513 -9.11 11.28 19.29
C ARG A 513 -8.10 12.40 19.56
N HIS A 514 -6.82 12.12 19.44
CA HIS A 514 -5.75 13.10 19.62
C HIS A 514 -4.99 13.33 18.30
N ILE A 515 -4.43 14.52 18.19
CA ILE A 515 -3.48 14.84 17.12
C ILE A 515 -2.12 15.00 17.76
N THR A 516 -1.17 14.19 17.32
CA THR A 516 0.24 14.34 17.67
C THR A 516 0.93 15.07 16.52
N THR A 517 1.69 16.13 16.85
CA THR A 517 2.46 16.89 15.87
C THR A 517 3.90 16.40 15.84
N PHE A 518 4.44 16.25 14.64
CA PHE A 518 5.83 15.92 14.41
C PHE A 518 6.44 16.98 13.48
N ASP A 519 7.41 17.73 13.98
CA ASP A 519 8.14 18.75 13.23
C ASP A 519 9.37 18.09 12.58
N GLY A 520 9.19 17.57 11.38
CA GLY A 520 10.17 16.83 10.59
C GLY A 520 9.54 16.21 9.36
N THR A 521 10.35 15.60 8.52
CA THR A 521 9.90 14.95 7.30
C THR A 521 9.07 13.69 7.62
N PHE A 522 8.22 13.29 6.65
CA PHE A 522 7.45 12.04 6.81
C PHE A 522 8.36 10.81 6.95
N ALA A 523 9.50 10.78 6.25
CA ALA A 523 10.47 9.68 6.35
C ALA A 523 11.04 9.54 7.77
N GLU A 524 11.39 10.66 8.43
CA GLU A 524 11.85 10.65 9.83
C GLU A 524 10.75 10.20 10.79
N TRP A 525 9.51 10.63 10.55
CA TRP A 525 8.37 10.17 11.34
C TRP A 525 8.12 8.66 11.18
N GLU A 526 8.23 8.14 9.95
CA GLU A 526 8.02 6.72 9.65
C GLU A 526 9.02 5.86 10.41
N VAL A 527 10.32 6.18 10.36
CA VAL A 527 11.36 5.49 11.14
C VAL A 527 11.08 5.56 12.65
N ALA A 528 10.78 6.75 13.17
CA ALA A 528 10.47 6.91 14.59
C ALA A 528 9.17 6.19 15.01
N SER A 529 8.23 5.99 14.10
CA SER A 529 6.99 5.23 14.33
C SER A 529 7.24 3.73 14.36
N GLU A 530 8.07 3.21 13.45
CA GLU A 530 8.47 1.81 13.40
C GLU A 530 9.26 1.43 14.66
N GLU A 531 10.20 2.26 15.09
CA GLU A 531 10.96 2.04 16.33
C GLU A 531 10.05 1.98 17.56
N ARG A 532 9.06 2.88 17.66
CA ARG A 532 8.07 2.88 18.75
C ARG A 532 7.20 1.63 18.71
N ALA A 533 6.74 1.22 17.53
CA ALA A 533 5.94 0.01 17.35
C ALA A 533 6.74 -1.25 17.74
N HIS A 534 7.99 -1.35 17.32
CA HIS A 534 8.89 -2.43 17.68
C HIS A 534 9.13 -2.48 19.21
N ALA A 535 9.44 -1.35 19.83
CA ALA A 535 9.62 -1.27 21.29
C ALA A 535 8.33 -1.64 22.05
N ALA A 536 7.16 -1.25 21.54
CA ALA A 536 5.87 -1.64 22.12
C ALA A 536 5.60 -3.14 22.00
N ALA A 537 5.92 -3.74 20.83
CA ALA A 537 5.77 -5.18 20.60
C ALA A 537 6.69 -6.01 21.52
N VAL A 538 7.93 -5.60 21.69
CA VAL A 538 8.88 -6.23 22.63
C VAL A 538 8.33 -6.19 24.06
N ARG A 539 7.87 -5.02 24.53
CA ARG A 539 7.28 -4.88 25.87
C ARG A 539 6.02 -5.73 26.05
N ALA A 540 5.18 -5.83 25.02
CA ALA A 540 3.98 -6.67 25.05
C ALA A 540 4.36 -8.15 25.12
N ALA A 541 5.35 -8.61 24.37
CA ALA A 541 5.87 -9.97 24.40
C ALA A 541 6.45 -10.31 25.79
N GLU A 542 7.23 -9.41 26.37
CA GLU A 542 7.75 -9.54 27.75
C GLU A 542 6.63 -9.63 28.79
N ALA A 543 5.60 -8.78 28.66
CA ALA A 543 4.44 -8.81 29.56
C ALA A 543 3.65 -10.12 29.46
N VAL A 544 3.50 -10.68 28.25
CA VAL A 544 2.86 -12.00 28.03
C VAL A 544 3.73 -13.11 28.61
N ALA A 545 5.04 -13.07 28.42
CA ALA A 545 5.98 -14.02 29.00
C ALA A 545 5.93 -14.00 30.55
N LEU A 546 5.92 -12.81 31.15
CA LEU A 546 5.79 -12.63 32.61
C LEU A 546 4.43 -13.14 33.13
N ARG A 547 3.32 -12.94 32.43
CA ARG A 547 2.01 -13.49 32.76
C ARG A 547 2.01 -15.02 32.73
N ARG A 548 2.59 -15.63 31.67
CA ARG A 548 2.72 -17.11 31.57
C ARG A 548 3.55 -17.69 32.70
N VAL A 549 4.64 -17.02 33.10
CA VAL A 549 5.44 -17.41 34.27
C VAL A 549 4.64 -17.25 35.58
N GLY A 550 3.86 -16.19 35.73
CA GLY A 550 2.98 -15.96 36.86
C GLY A 550 1.85 -17.00 36.98
N GLU A 551 1.24 -17.41 35.84
CA GLU A 551 0.22 -18.45 35.81
C GLU A 551 0.79 -19.84 36.10
N LYS A 552 1.98 -20.18 35.55
CA LYS A 552 2.71 -21.41 35.89
C LYS A 552 3.03 -21.47 37.41
N LYS A 553 3.43 -20.33 38.02
CA LYS A 553 3.64 -20.25 39.48
C LYS A 553 2.34 -20.41 40.27
N ARG A 554 1.20 -19.89 39.78
CA ARG A 554 -0.11 -20.04 40.44
C ARG A 554 -0.68 -21.46 40.31
N THR A 555 -0.50 -22.14 39.18
CA THR A 555 -0.89 -23.54 38.99
C THR A 555 0.01 -24.48 39.81
N ALA A 556 1.32 -24.23 39.87
CA ALA A 556 2.23 -24.96 40.74
C ALA A 556 1.87 -24.81 42.26
N SER A 557 1.49 -23.59 42.68
CA SER A 557 1.08 -23.36 44.10
C SER A 557 -0.30 -23.96 44.47
N LYS A 558 -1.17 -24.23 43.49
CA LYS A 558 -2.45 -24.94 43.70
C LYS A 558 -2.26 -26.46 43.75
N GLN A 559 -1.32 -27.03 43.02
CA GLN A 559 -0.98 -28.46 43.09
C GLN A 559 -0.21 -28.82 44.37
N ASP A 560 0.57 -27.88 44.93
CA ASP A 560 1.33 -28.11 46.18
C ASP A 560 0.46 -28.20 47.46
N ARG A 561 -0.84 -27.98 47.37
CA ARG A 561 -1.75 -28.11 48.52
C ARG A 561 -2.39 -29.50 48.69
N THR A 562 -2.12 -30.45 47.78
CA THR A 562 -2.80 -31.76 47.77
C THR A 562 -1.88 -32.98 47.91
N SER A 563 -0.55 -32.85 48.14
CA SER A 563 0.32 -34.01 48.33
C SER A 563 1.33 -33.80 49.48
N ALA A 564 0.98 -34.34 50.65
CA ALA A 564 1.92 -34.56 51.74
C ALA A 564 2.63 -35.90 51.50
N GLY A 565 3.89 -35.86 51.03
CA GLY A 565 4.75 -37.05 50.90
C GLY A 565 5.91 -36.79 49.94
N GLY A 566 7.10 -36.43 50.45
CA GLY A 566 8.30 -36.36 49.61
C GLY A 566 9.25 -35.20 49.90
N ASP A 567 9.70 -35.04 51.14
CA ASP A 567 10.55 -33.90 51.56
C ASP A 567 11.96 -33.92 50.92
N THR A 568 12.47 -35.08 50.50
CA THR A 568 13.81 -35.22 49.90
C THR A 568 13.80 -34.89 48.40
N GLN A 569 12.75 -35.25 47.70
CA GLN A 569 12.60 -35.02 46.25
C GLN A 569 12.27 -33.54 45.96
N ARG A 570 11.56 -32.88 46.87
CA ARG A 570 11.30 -31.42 46.83
C ARG A 570 12.57 -30.58 47.00
N LYS A 571 13.51 -31.02 47.85
CA LYS A 571 14.80 -30.32 48.05
C LYS A 571 15.68 -30.41 46.80
N SER A 572 15.76 -31.57 46.16
CA SER A 572 16.54 -31.74 44.92
C SER A 572 15.97 -30.96 43.73
N LEU A 573 14.63 -30.92 43.61
CA LEU A 573 13.96 -30.14 42.56
C LEU A 573 14.14 -28.62 42.75
N LYS A 574 14.07 -28.16 44.02
CA LYS A 574 14.33 -26.74 44.32
C LYS A 574 15.77 -26.35 44.03
N GLN A 575 16.74 -27.18 44.39
CA GLN A 575 18.17 -26.93 44.10
C GLN A 575 18.45 -26.90 42.59
N ALA A 576 17.82 -27.78 41.79
CA ALA A 576 17.98 -27.78 40.33
C ALA A 576 17.36 -26.52 39.72
N ARG A 577 16.20 -26.06 40.20
CA ARG A 577 15.59 -24.78 39.75
C ARG A 577 16.45 -23.56 40.08
N ASP A 578 17.01 -23.52 41.30
CA ASP A 578 17.87 -22.41 41.71
C ASP A 578 19.14 -22.34 40.83
N ARG A 579 19.75 -23.51 40.48
CA ARG A 579 20.92 -23.58 39.58
C ARG A 579 20.58 -23.16 38.14
N ALA A 580 19.46 -23.62 37.60
CA ALA A 580 19.01 -23.21 36.26
C ALA A 580 18.75 -21.70 36.21
N ALA A 581 18.15 -21.11 37.23
CA ALA A 581 17.92 -19.68 37.34
C ALA A 581 19.22 -18.86 37.48
N GLU A 582 20.22 -19.37 38.24
CA GLU A 582 21.55 -18.74 38.30
C GLU A 582 22.30 -18.79 36.98
N ALA A 583 22.19 -19.89 36.25
CA ALA A 583 22.79 -20.02 34.91
C ALA A 583 22.15 -19.07 33.91
N GLU A 584 20.82 -18.95 33.93
CA GLU A 584 20.06 -18.01 33.07
C GLU A 584 20.43 -16.55 33.38
N GLN A 585 20.57 -16.19 34.65
CA GLN A 585 20.97 -14.84 35.03
C GLN A 585 22.38 -14.51 34.53
N LYS A 586 23.33 -15.45 34.58
CA LYS A 586 24.68 -15.26 34.02
C LYS A 586 24.69 -15.06 32.53
N VAL A 587 23.87 -15.80 31.78
CA VAL A 587 23.69 -15.59 30.33
C VAL A 587 23.19 -14.17 30.06
N SER A 588 22.15 -13.73 30.77
CA SER A 588 21.59 -12.39 30.62
C SER A 588 22.56 -11.26 30.96
N GLU A 589 23.39 -11.44 31.99
CA GLU A 589 24.42 -10.46 32.40
C GLU A 589 25.49 -10.32 31.32
N ILE A 590 25.99 -11.45 30.79
CA ILE A 590 27.02 -11.44 29.74
C ILE A 590 26.47 -10.87 28.41
N ASP A 591 25.25 -11.19 28.05
CA ASP A 591 24.59 -10.67 26.86
C ASP A 591 24.37 -9.14 26.97
N GLY A 592 24.00 -8.65 28.15
CA GLY A 592 23.93 -7.21 28.44
C GLY A 592 25.29 -6.51 28.29
N GLU A 593 26.39 -7.13 28.76
CA GLU A 593 27.75 -6.57 28.58
C GLU A 593 28.17 -6.56 27.10
N ILE A 594 27.82 -7.57 26.32
CA ILE A 594 28.07 -7.65 24.88
C ILE A 594 27.32 -6.52 24.15
N THR A 595 26.06 -6.31 24.49
CA THR A 595 25.22 -5.26 23.88
C THR A 595 25.81 -3.87 24.12
N VAL A 596 26.24 -3.56 25.35
CA VAL A 596 26.87 -2.26 25.68
C VAL A 596 28.20 -2.08 24.95
N LEU A 597 29.03 -3.13 24.88
CA LEU A 597 30.30 -3.06 24.18
C LEU A 597 30.17 -2.92 22.65
N THR A 598 29.16 -3.59 22.08
CA THR A 598 28.86 -3.46 20.66
C THR A 598 28.38 -2.05 20.33
N ALA A 599 27.48 -1.49 21.13
CA ALA A 599 27.04 -0.10 20.98
C ALA A 599 28.20 0.91 21.11
N THR A 600 29.18 0.62 21.97
CA THR A 600 30.37 1.49 22.12
C THR A 600 31.31 1.38 20.92
N LEU A 601 31.41 0.20 20.29
CA LEU A 601 32.21 -0.01 19.08
C LEU A 601 31.56 0.59 17.82
N ASP A 602 30.22 0.67 17.79
CA ASP A 602 29.46 1.27 16.69
C ASP A 602 29.39 2.81 16.78
N ASP A 603 29.90 3.41 17.88
CA ASP A 603 29.92 4.86 18.05
C ASP A 603 31.01 5.50 17.15
N PRO A 604 30.64 6.32 16.15
CA PRO A 604 31.60 6.99 15.27
C PRO A 604 32.57 7.92 16.02
N GLU A 605 32.18 8.46 17.18
CA GLU A 605 33.03 9.33 17.99
C GLU A 605 34.24 8.60 18.59
N LEU A 606 34.17 7.27 18.76
CA LEU A 606 35.27 6.45 19.24
C LEU A 606 36.48 6.56 18.30
N TYR A 607 36.26 6.57 16.99
CA TYR A 607 37.31 6.57 15.96
C TYR A 607 37.88 7.94 15.63
N THR A 608 37.26 9.01 16.14
CA THR A 608 37.74 10.40 15.94
C THR A 608 38.77 10.85 16.97
N LYS A 609 38.96 10.08 18.06
CA LYS A 609 39.94 10.38 19.13
C LYS A 609 41.33 9.89 18.76
N PRO A 610 42.40 10.57 19.22
CA PRO A 610 43.80 10.21 18.88
C PRO A 610 44.18 8.76 19.15
N ASP A 611 43.62 8.14 20.21
CA ASP A 611 43.86 6.76 20.62
C ASP A 611 42.65 5.85 20.29
N GLY A 612 41.71 6.31 19.50
CA GLY A 612 40.41 5.66 19.23
C GLY A 612 40.53 4.27 18.59
N VAL A 613 41.45 4.09 17.65
CA VAL A 613 41.71 2.80 16.98
C VAL A 613 42.31 1.78 17.94
N GLU A 614 43.21 2.17 18.80
CA GLU A 614 43.82 1.27 19.78
C GLU A 614 42.82 0.87 20.86
N HIS A 615 41.96 1.81 21.26
CA HIS A 615 40.84 1.54 22.16
C HIS A 615 39.78 0.62 21.55
N ALA A 616 39.43 0.81 20.29
CA ALA A 616 38.50 -0.06 19.56
C ALA A 616 39.06 -1.48 19.43
N HIS A 617 40.36 -1.64 19.19
CA HIS A 617 41.01 -2.97 19.18
C HIS A 617 40.94 -3.66 20.56
N ALA A 618 41.15 -2.93 21.64
CA ALA A 618 41.02 -3.46 23.00
C ALA A 618 39.58 -3.87 23.35
N LEU A 619 38.60 -3.06 22.94
CA LEU A 619 37.17 -3.37 23.09
C LEU A 619 36.76 -4.58 22.22
N GLY A 620 37.29 -4.72 21.01
CA GLY A 620 37.06 -5.88 20.15
C GLY A 620 37.57 -7.18 20.78
N ALA A 621 38.80 -7.17 21.31
CA ALA A 621 39.35 -8.33 22.02
C ALA A 621 38.51 -8.69 23.27
N ARG A 622 37.98 -7.70 23.97
CA ARG A 622 37.08 -7.92 25.12
C ARG A 622 35.73 -8.48 24.68
N LEU A 623 35.20 -8.06 23.54
CA LEU A 623 33.95 -8.57 22.96
C LEU A 623 34.10 -10.05 22.59
N ASP A 624 35.22 -10.45 21.97
CA ASP A 624 35.49 -11.85 21.62
C ASP A 624 35.63 -12.74 22.87
N ALA A 625 36.28 -12.22 23.91
CA ALA A 625 36.37 -12.91 25.19
C ALA A 625 34.99 -13.09 25.86
N LEU A 626 34.12 -12.09 25.77
CA LEU A 626 32.74 -12.17 26.29
C LEU A 626 31.88 -13.12 25.48
N ARG A 627 32.03 -13.20 24.17
CA ARG A 627 31.36 -14.20 23.32
C ARG A 627 31.74 -15.62 23.71
N GLY A 628 33.04 -15.89 23.92
CA GLY A 628 33.47 -17.19 24.44
C GLY A 628 32.91 -17.53 25.84
N ARG A 629 32.74 -16.52 26.71
CA ARG A 629 32.08 -16.69 28.00
C ARG A 629 30.57 -16.91 27.86
N LEU A 630 29.92 -16.29 26.89
CA LEU A 630 28.50 -16.50 26.58
C LEU A 630 28.25 -17.94 26.13
N ASP A 631 29.07 -18.45 25.22
CA ASP A 631 28.97 -19.85 24.75
C ASP A 631 29.11 -20.85 25.89
N ALA A 632 30.06 -20.61 26.80
CA ALA A 632 30.24 -21.46 27.97
C ALA A 632 29.06 -21.35 28.98
N ALA A 633 28.51 -20.15 29.16
CA ALA A 633 27.34 -19.93 30.00
C ALA A 633 26.08 -20.56 29.43
N LEU A 634 25.87 -20.49 28.10
CA LEU A 634 24.77 -21.16 27.38
C LEU A 634 24.86 -22.68 27.53
N ALA A 635 26.03 -23.27 27.33
CA ALA A 635 26.24 -24.71 27.53
C ALA A 635 25.92 -25.15 28.98
N THR A 636 26.29 -24.33 29.98
CA THR A 636 25.97 -24.59 31.39
C THR A 636 24.47 -24.49 31.64
N TRP A 637 23.82 -23.48 31.09
CA TRP A 637 22.37 -23.28 31.20
C TRP A 637 21.58 -24.43 30.56
N GLU A 638 21.98 -24.89 29.34
CA GLU A 638 21.38 -26.06 28.70
C GLU A 638 21.52 -27.32 29.55
N GLN A 639 22.69 -27.54 30.15
CA GLN A 639 22.94 -28.70 31.02
C GLN A 639 22.10 -28.69 32.30
N GLU A 640 22.00 -27.55 32.96
CA GLU A 640 21.19 -27.41 34.19
C GLU A 640 19.67 -27.45 33.89
N THR A 641 19.25 -26.93 32.74
CA THR A 641 17.86 -27.00 32.27
C THR A 641 17.47 -28.45 31.93
N ALA A 642 18.34 -29.21 31.25
CA ALA A 642 18.13 -30.63 30.95
C ALA A 642 18.09 -31.49 32.22
N ALA A 643 18.92 -31.17 33.22
CA ALA A 643 18.91 -31.83 34.51
C ALA A 643 17.60 -31.54 35.28
N LEU A 644 17.09 -30.30 35.23
CA LEU A 644 15.82 -29.92 35.83
C LEU A 644 14.65 -30.67 35.16
N GLU A 645 14.59 -30.71 33.80
CA GLU A 645 13.55 -31.43 33.07
C GLU A 645 13.53 -32.93 33.39
N THR A 646 14.72 -33.54 33.57
CA THR A 646 14.83 -34.97 33.94
C THR A 646 14.26 -35.25 35.34
N LEU A 647 14.52 -34.34 36.28
CA LEU A 647 13.98 -34.42 37.66
C LEU A 647 12.46 -34.11 37.66
N GLU A 648 11.97 -33.22 36.82
CA GLU A 648 10.54 -32.93 36.69
C GLU A 648 9.77 -34.10 36.08
N ARG A 649 10.33 -34.77 35.04
CA ARG A 649 9.75 -35.98 34.44
C ARG A 649 9.74 -37.16 35.41
N GLY A 650 10.78 -37.29 36.23
CA GLY A 650 10.84 -38.34 37.27
C GLY A 650 9.93 -38.08 38.50
N ALA A 651 9.40 -36.88 38.64
CA ALA A 651 8.44 -36.52 39.67
C ALA A 651 6.97 -36.71 39.28
N VAL A 652 6.70 -36.95 37.97
CA VAL A 652 5.37 -37.16 37.36
C VAL A 652 5.09 -38.65 37.12
N SER A 653 6.12 -39.50 37.12
CA SER A 653 5.98 -40.96 37.13
C SER A 653 5.96 -41.53 38.53
#